data_74fca9c9fa39c000eab1732dd848d685
#
_entry.id   74fca9c9fa39c000eab1732dd848d685
#
_cell.length_a   1.000
_cell.length_b   1.000
_cell.length_c   1.000
_cell.angle_alpha   90.00
_cell.angle_beta   90.00
_cell.angle_gamma   90.00
#
_symmetry.space_group_name_H-M   'P 1'
#
loop_
_entity.id
_entity.type
_entity.pdbx_description
1 polymer ?
#
loop_
_entity_poly.entity_id
_entity_poly.type
_entity_poly.pdbx_seq_one_letter_code
_entity_poly.pdbx_strand_id
1 'polypeptide(L)'
;MKPLKIYLADLTYDTVAISTESAPLNVGYIASYCLKRFGSDIEIKIFKYVDKLEKAIRESPPHILGMSNYVWNYNLGTEILRQMKKINPKTITVKGGPNFPADFPSQEQFMKEHPELDFYVPIEGEIGFSNIVEAVLNMDPEIYPAFENPVENCVSLKDGKLKYVISSSRINKLDEIPSPYTTGLLDEFFDGKLAPMLQTNRGCPFTCTFCTDGSDEVMKVNRFDPERVKADLNYIAKHVPDNTHTLYISDLNFGMLPDDLKTCDAIVEIQKKYDFPHKILSTTGKNNKEQIIESINRLNGTMALSMSVQSMDTNVLANIRRENISTEKMMELAPTIRKYNIRTTSEIIMGLPGETYQSHIDGIKELIKAGMDYIVIHSCMLLLGSEMAIPKERKKWNYKTKFRIIPRDFVKLRNGKNICEIEEIVVGSNVMSFEENLELRRLGFVLWVTIQGIVYDAIIKFLREQKVDLFELFYRMTKNPELAPKNIQEVFKRFGTAAVNELYDSPEQIIEKIQNEKEYEKLLEGEGAINVIQFHHALVLTEFMDDWTEYVIQISSRLLNEERSDEKTLSQFEEIANYCRGVSHNPLQENRMLTNPEFTFVYDVQNWLDDTHGMKLTNFKFNHPEKILFTYTKDQNKVINDNLDFYGNNLIGKTKALKSIPFQQLWRRPTGIENPSTSENIREIETKRWNTL
;
A
#
# COMPACT_ATOMS: atom_id res chain seq x y z
N MET A 1 -21.90 36.83 18.21
CA MET A 1 -20.50 36.88 17.67
C MET A 1 -20.48 36.09 16.37
N LYS A 2 -19.55 36.36 15.43
CA LYS A 2 -19.36 35.49 14.29
C LYS A 2 -18.76 34.15 14.78
N PRO A 3 -19.15 33.01 14.22
CA PRO A 3 -18.60 31.72 14.62
C PRO A 3 -17.09 31.67 14.41
N LEU A 4 -16.38 30.94 15.25
CA LEU A 4 -14.96 30.69 15.11
C LEU A 4 -14.72 29.82 13.86
N LYS A 5 -14.01 30.37 12.87
CA LYS A 5 -13.74 29.67 11.60
C LYS A 5 -12.56 28.74 11.76
N ILE A 6 -12.77 27.46 11.42
CA ILE A 6 -11.79 26.37 11.53
C ILE A 6 -11.65 25.69 10.18
N TYR A 7 -10.41 25.53 9.70
CA TYR A 7 -10.10 24.69 8.55
C TYR A 7 -9.34 23.45 9.04
N LEU A 8 -9.80 22.28 8.60
CA LEU A 8 -9.15 21.00 8.85
C LEU A 8 -8.74 20.39 7.50
N ALA A 9 -7.51 19.93 7.39
CA ALA A 9 -7.00 19.39 6.13
C ALA A 9 -6.25 18.08 6.31
N ASP A 10 -6.57 17.11 5.45
CA ASP A 10 -5.83 15.89 5.22
C ASP A 10 -5.44 15.84 3.73
N LEU A 11 -4.39 16.60 3.39
CA LEU A 11 -4.05 16.89 2.00
C LEU A 11 -3.47 15.67 1.27
N THR A 12 -3.81 15.56 -0.01
CA THR A 12 -3.24 14.64 -0.98
C THR A 12 -2.63 15.39 -2.14
N TYR A 13 -1.66 14.77 -2.80
CA TYR A 13 -1.10 15.22 -4.07
C TYR A 13 -1.93 14.71 -5.23
N ASP A 14 -2.13 15.54 -6.25
CA ASP A 14 -2.89 15.22 -7.47
C ASP A 14 -2.22 15.75 -8.75
N THR A 15 -0.93 16.09 -8.69
CA THR A 15 -0.17 16.66 -9.79
C THR A 15 -0.13 15.77 -11.02
N VAL A 16 0.20 14.49 -10.84
CA VAL A 16 0.25 13.50 -11.94
C VAL A 16 -0.86 12.45 -11.81
N ALA A 17 -1.26 12.16 -10.60
CA ALA A 17 -2.41 11.33 -10.24
C ALA A 17 -2.61 11.44 -8.72
N ILE A 18 -3.83 11.23 -8.23
CA ILE A 18 -4.07 11.24 -6.78
C ILE A 18 -3.16 10.23 -6.11
N SER A 19 -2.42 10.70 -5.11
CA SER A 19 -1.46 9.89 -4.35
C SER A 19 -2.16 9.10 -3.26
N THR A 20 -2.87 9.80 -2.36
CA THR A 20 -3.66 9.19 -1.28
C THR A 20 -5.14 9.27 -1.65
N GLU A 21 -5.68 8.15 -2.14
CA GLU A 21 -7.02 8.06 -2.72
C GLU A 21 -8.14 7.92 -1.67
N SER A 22 -7.84 7.94 -0.36
CA SER A 22 -8.82 7.78 0.69
C SER A 22 -9.49 9.10 1.08
N ALA A 23 -10.79 9.06 1.39
CA ALA A 23 -11.53 10.17 1.96
C ALA A 23 -10.93 10.61 3.32
N PRO A 24 -11.03 11.89 3.70
CA PRO A 24 -10.39 12.46 4.90
C PRO A 24 -11.15 12.15 6.20
N LEU A 25 -11.31 10.86 6.51
CA LEU A 25 -12.08 10.37 7.66
C LEU A 25 -11.50 10.84 9.00
N ASN A 26 -10.17 10.87 9.12
CA ASN A 26 -9.45 11.28 10.31
C ASN A 26 -9.84 12.70 10.76
N VAL A 27 -9.75 13.67 9.89
CA VAL A 27 -10.17 15.06 10.19
C VAL A 27 -11.69 15.21 10.22
N GLY A 28 -12.43 14.32 9.55
CA GLY A 28 -13.88 14.22 9.64
C GLY A 28 -14.36 13.88 11.06
N TYR A 29 -13.70 12.96 11.74
CA TYR A 29 -13.99 12.65 13.16
C TYR A 29 -13.70 13.82 14.08
N ILE A 30 -12.58 14.53 13.89
CA ILE A 30 -12.25 15.74 14.66
C ILE A 30 -13.32 16.81 14.47
N ALA A 31 -13.73 17.04 13.20
CA ALA A 31 -14.78 18.01 12.87
C ALA A 31 -16.12 17.67 13.54
N SER A 32 -16.56 16.41 13.43
CA SER A 32 -17.83 15.98 14.01
C SER A 32 -17.85 16.07 15.53
N TYR A 33 -16.71 15.75 16.18
CA TYR A 33 -16.55 15.86 17.62
C TYR A 33 -16.59 17.31 18.10
N CYS A 34 -15.90 18.22 17.41
CA CYS A 34 -15.92 19.65 17.71
C CYS A 34 -17.33 20.24 17.51
N LEU A 35 -18.03 19.90 16.43
CA LEU A 35 -19.40 20.37 16.20
C LEU A 35 -20.36 19.85 17.27
N LYS A 36 -20.18 18.65 17.78
CA LYS A 36 -20.95 18.14 18.94
C LYS A 36 -20.70 18.98 20.21
N ARG A 37 -19.45 19.41 20.46
CA ARG A 37 -19.09 20.18 21.66
C ARG A 37 -19.53 21.63 21.60
N PHE A 38 -19.39 22.29 20.46
CA PHE A 38 -19.47 23.74 20.35
C PHE A 38 -20.63 24.24 19.45
N GLY A 39 -21.27 23.36 18.71
CA GLY A 39 -22.45 23.69 17.90
C GLY A 39 -22.23 24.89 16.97
N SER A 40 -23.08 25.91 17.10
CA SER A 40 -23.07 27.13 16.28
C SER A 40 -21.95 28.11 16.60
N ASP A 41 -21.19 27.91 17.68
CA ASP A 41 -20.09 28.81 18.06
C ASP A 41 -18.87 28.64 17.11
N ILE A 42 -18.87 27.57 16.30
CA ILE A 42 -17.81 27.26 15.34
C ILE A 42 -18.37 27.00 13.94
N GLU A 43 -17.55 27.31 12.92
CA GLU A 43 -17.76 26.94 11.53
C GLU A 43 -16.54 26.12 11.05
N ILE A 44 -16.73 24.84 10.67
CA ILE A 44 -15.65 23.96 10.24
C ILE A 44 -15.78 23.67 8.76
N LYS A 45 -14.63 23.72 8.04
CA LYS A 45 -14.49 23.27 6.68
C LYS A 45 -13.35 22.27 6.56
N ILE A 46 -13.59 21.17 5.82
CA ILE A 46 -12.64 20.09 5.60
C ILE A 46 -12.02 20.22 4.20
N PHE A 47 -10.75 19.91 4.07
CA PHE A 47 -10.01 19.97 2.79
C PHE A 47 -9.21 18.70 2.55
N LYS A 48 -9.25 18.21 1.30
CA LYS A 48 -8.41 17.11 0.79
C LYS A 48 -7.46 17.59 -0.31
N TYR A 49 -7.87 18.57 -1.11
CA TYR A 49 -7.13 19.07 -2.26
C TYR A 49 -6.40 20.37 -1.95
N VAL A 50 -5.15 20.43 -2.41
CA VAL A 50 -4.21 21.54 -2.15
C VAL A 50 -4.75 22.86 -2.69
N ASP A 51 -5.22 22.88 -3.94
CA ASP A 51 -5.72 24.06 -4.63
C ASP A 51 -6.95 24.68 -3.94
N LYS A 52 -7.84 23.83 -3.43
CA LYS A 52 -9.04 24.25 -2.69
C LYS A 52 -8.65 24.91 -1.36
N LEU A 53 -7.69 24.33 -0.63
CA LEU A 53 -7.21 24.91 0.63
C LEU A 53 -6.47 26.23 0.40
N GLU A 54 -5.52 26.28 -0.54
CA GLU A 54 -4.78 27.50 -0.87
C GLU A 54 -5.72 28.65 -1.26
N LYS A 55 -6.77 28.36 -2.04
CA LYS A 55 -7.80 29.33 -2.39
C LYS A 55 -8.55 29.83 -1.15
N ALA A 56 -9.04 28.92 -0.32
CA ALA A 56 -9.81 29.24 0.87
C ALA A 56 -9.01 30.09 1.87
N ILE A 57 -7.73 29.78 2.10
CA ILE A 57 -6.84 30.53 2.99
C ILE A 57 -6.68 32.00 2.51
N ARG A 58 -6.53 32.22 1.21
CA ARG A 58 -6.33 33.54 0.63
C ARG A 58 -7.63 34.39 0.66
N GLU A 59 -8.77 33.77 0.36
CA GLU A 59 -10.07 34.46 0.33
C GLU A 59 -10.60 34.78 1.74
N SER A 60 -10.39 33.86 2.67
CA SER A 60 -10.95 33.96 4.02
C SER A 60 -10.13 33.17 5.03
N PRO A 61 -9.03 33.74 5.54
CA PRO A 61 -8.17 33.05 6.51
C PRO A 61 -8.97 32.54 7.72
N PRO A 62 -8.71 31.28 8.17
CA PRO A 62 -9.36 30.75 9.36
C PRO A 62 -8.75 31.32 10.66
N HIS A 63 -9.44 31.16 11.77
CA HIS A 63 -8.90 31.41 13.10
C HIS A 63 -7.98 30.24 13.54
N ILE A 64 -8.35 29.00 13.17
CA ILE A 64 -7.57 27.81 13.44
C ILE A 64 -7.39 27.01 12.13
N LEU A 65 -6.15 26.63 11.81
CA LEU A 65 -5.82 25.73 10.72
C LEU A 65 -5.20 24.46 11.27
N GLY A 66 -5.92 23.32 11.20
CA GLY A 66 -5.47 22.01 11.60
C GLY A 66 -5.08 21.15 10.39
N MET A 67 -3.90 20.53 10.43
CA MET A 67 -3.35 19.69 9.37
C MET A 67 -3.07 18.29 9.90
N SER A 68 -3.48 17.24 9.17
CA SER A 68 -2.97 15.90 9.41
C SER A 68 -1.46 15.86 9.16
N ASN A 69 -0.75 14.98 9.88
CA ASN A 69 0.71 14.87 9.78
C ASN A 69 1.12 13.41 9.65
N TYR A 70 1.20 12.96 8.41
CA TYR A 70 1.75 11.68 7.99
C TYR A 70 3.02 11.90 7.16
N VAL A 71 3.81 10.87 6.94
CA VAL A 71 5.01 10.97 6.13
C VAL A 71 4.72 11.44 4.69
N TRP A 72 3.53 11.12 4.16
CA TRP A 72 3.09 11.48 2.79
C TRP A 72 2.43 12.87 2.66
N ASN A 73 2.38 13.70 3.71
CA ASN A 73 1.88 15.08 3.64
C ASN A 73 2.59 16.03 4.62
N TYR A 74 3.75 15.62 5.12
CA TYR A 74 4.50 16.36 6.12
C TYR A 74 5.04 17.70 5.61
N ASN A 75 5.79 17.68 4.49
CA ASN A 75 6.39 18.87 3.91
C ASN A 75 5.34 19.82 3.36
N LEU A 76 4.32 19.28 2.71
CA LEU A 76 3.18 20.04 2.18
C LEU A 76 2.47 20.77 3.31
N GLY A 77 2.07 20.06 4.37
CA GLY A 77 1.42 20.65 5.53
C GLY A 77 2.28 21.73 6.19
N THR A 78 3.57 21.50 6.35
CA THR A 78 4.52 22.47 6.90
C THR A 78 4.60 23.73 6.07
N GLU A 79 4.70 23.64 4.75
CA GLU A 79 4.75 24.82 3.88
C GLU A 79 3.43 25.59 3.88
N ILE A 80 2.29 24.92 3.89
CA ILE A 80 0.97 25.57 4.00
C ILE A 80 0.86 26.34 5.32
N LEU A 81 1.32 25.78 6.43
CA LEU A 81 1.33 26.51 7.72
C LEU A 81 2.26 27.72 7.68
N ARG A 82 3.44 27.62 7.05
CA ARG A 82 4.34 28.77 6.83
C ARG A 82 3.68 29.87 6.02
N GLN A 83 2.96 29.51 4.95
CA GLN A 83 2.19 30.48 4.16
C GLN A 83 1.06 31.09 4.99
N MET A 84 0.35 30.30 5.79
CA MET A 84 -0.73 30.80 6.65
C MET A 84 -0.21 31.85 7.64
N LYS A 85 0.92 31.59 8.31
CA LYS A 85 1.54 32.58 9.24
C LYS A 85 1.96 33.87 8.53
N LYS A 86 2.32 33.83 7.25
CA LYS A 86 2.61 35.05 6.46
C LYS A 86 1.36 35.81 6.07
N ILE A 87 0.25 35.11 5.80
CA ILE A 87 -1.04 35.70 5.41
C ILE A 87 -1.73 36.28 6.64
N ASN A 88 -1.81 35.53 7.71
CA ASN A 88 -2.41 35.95 8.97
C ASN A 88 -1.63 35.33 10.17
N PRO A 89 -0.69 36.08 10.77
CA PRO A 89 0.07 35.60 11.94
C PRO A 89 -0.78 35.21 13.14
N LYS A 90 -2.00 35.75 13.25
CA LYS A 90 -2.94 35.46 14.33
C LYS A 90 -3.62 34.08 14.17
N THR A 91 -3.62 33.45 12.99
CA THR A 91 -4.18 32.11 12.84
C THR A 91 -3.41 31.11 13.69
N ILE A 92 -4.11 30.35 14.52
CA ILE A 92 -3.54 29.22 15.26
C ILE A 92 -3.32 28.04 14.32
N THR A 93 -2.13 27.54 14.34
CA THR A 93 -1.68 26.45 13.47
C THR A 93 -1.46 25.18 14.26
N VAL A 94 -2.06 24.09 13.81
CA VAL A 94 -2.06 22.79 14.51
C VAL A 94 -1.67 21.69 13.54
N LYS A 95 -0.80 20.80 13.98
CA LYS A 95 -0.58 19.49 13.34
C LYS A 95 -1.00 18.38 14.29
N GLY A 96 -1.41 17.24 13.74
CA GLY A 96 -1.71 16.04 14.50
C GLY A 96 -1.57 14.79 13.63
N GLY A 97 -1.22 13.68 14.25
CA GLY A 97 -1.01 12.41 13.58
C GLY A 97 0.29 11.72 13.99
N PRO A 98 0.61 10.56 13.39
CA PRO A 98 1.69 9.69 13.87
C PRO A 98 3.10 10.16 13.49
N ASN A 99 3.27 11.12 12.58
CA ASN A 99 4.58 11.57 12.11
C ASN A 99 5.17 12.63 13.06
N PHE A 100 5.35 12.27 14.32
CA PHE A 100 5.90 13.09 15.40
C PHE A 100 6.91 12.27 16.20
N PRO A 101 8.06 12.83 16.59
CA PRO A 101 9.10 12.06 17.27
C PRO A 101 8.61 11.31 18.51
N ALA A 102 9.11 10.09 18.71
CA ALA A 102 8.65 9.21 19.79
C ALA A 102 9.23 9.58 21.18
N ASP A 103 10.31 10.38 21.25
CA ASP A 103 10.97 10.75 22.50
C ASP A 103 10.93 12.28 22.75
N PHE A 104 10.86 12.68 24.03
CA PHE A 104 10.74 14.09 24.41
C PHE A 104 11.86 15.01 23.90
N PRO A 105 13.15 14.65 23.92
CA PRO A 105 14.20 15.51 23.38
C PRO A 105 14.02 15.77 21.89
N SER A 106 13.65 14.75 21.12
CA SER A 106 13.38 14.89 19.68
C SER A 106 12.09 15.68 19.40
N GLN A 107 11.08 15.56 20.25
CA GLN A 107 9.85 16.38 20.19
C GLN A 107 10.15 17.86 20.43
N GLU A 108 10.97 18.18 21.40
CA GLU A 108 11.37 19.56 21.68
C GLU A 108 12.15 20.15 20.51
N GLN A 109 13.07 19.39 19.94
CA GLN A 109 13.82 19.80 18.76
C GLN A 109 12.89 20.01 17.55
N PHE A 110 11.97 19.09 17.30
CA PHE A 110 10.96 19.20 16.24
C PHE A 110 10.16 20.51 16.37
N MET A 111 9.64 20.81 17.55
CA MET A 111 8.86 22.04 17.78
C MET A 111 9.72 23.32 17.61
N LYS A 112 11.03 23.27 17.92
CA LYS A 112 11.96 24.39 17.69
C LYS A 112 12.24 24.63 16.22
N GLU A 113 12.29 23.57 15.42
CA GLU A 113 12.52 23.60 13.97
C GLU A 113 11.28 24.04 13.18
N HIS A 114 10.09 24.03 13.84
CA HIS A 114 8.81 24.38 13.23
C HIS A 114 8.15 25.61 13.92
N PRO A 115 8.75 26.81 13.81
CA PRO A 115 8.19 28.01 14.42
C PRO A 115 6.83 28.44 13.83
N GLU A 116 6.46 27.88 12.66
CA GLU A 116 5.13 28.02 12.06
C GLU A 116 4.05 27.21 12.77
N LEU A 117 4.38 26.34 13.73
CA LEU A 117 3.47 25.43 14.42
C LEU A 117 3.25 25.89 15.85
N ASP A 118 2.00 26.21 16.22
CA ASP A 118 1.63 26.59 17.59
C ASP A 118 1.39 25.36 18.47
N PHE A 119 0.70 24.33 17.94
CA PHE A 119 0.35 23.13 18.67
C PHE A 119 0.58 21.87 17.85
N TYR A 120 1.00 20.81 18.52
CA TYR A 120 0.92 19.43 18.02
C TYR A 120 -0.04 18.63 18.89
N VAL A 121 -0.97 17.87 18.24
CA VAL A 121 -1.90 16.96 18.91
C VAL A 121 -1.44 15.54 18.67
N PRO A 122 -0.82 14.89 19.65
CA PRO A 122 -0.38 13.50 19.53
C PRO A 122 -1.54 12.52 19.70
N ILE A 123 -1.39 11.31 19.24
CA ILE A 123 -2.29 10.14 19.42
C ILE A 123 -3.67 10.36 18.77
N GLU A 124 -4.69 10.79 19.51
CA GLU A 124 -6.06 10.99 19.03
C GLU A 124 -6.40 12.48 18.95
N GLY A 125 -6.89 12.92 17.80
CA GLY A 125 -7.07 14.33 17.51
C GLY A 125 -8.27 14.98 18.19
N GLU A 126 -9.33 14.23 18.50
CA GLU A 126 -10.64 14.76 18.89
C GLU A 126 -10.58 15.57 20.19
N ILE A 127 -9.99 15.03 21.24
CA ILE A 127 -9.92 15.70 22.54
C ILE A 127 -8.95 16.88 22.48
N GLY A 128 -7.68 16.64 22.06
CA GLY A 128 -6.68 17.69 22.04
C GLY A 128 -7.06 18.87 21.16
N PHE A 129 -7.53 18.60 19.94
CA PHE A 129 -7.94 19.66 19.02
C PHE A 129 -9.16 20.45 19.55
N SER A 130 -10.16 19.74 20.12
CA SER A 130 -11.30 20.42 20.71
C SER A 130 -10.95 21.25 21.96
N ASN A 131 -9.91 20.87 22.72
CA ASN A 131 -9.40 21.68 23.83
C ASN A 131 -8.71 22.96 23.33
N ILE A 132 -8.02 22.90 22.16
CA ILE A 132 -7.52 24.13 21.51
C ILE A 132 -8.68 25.05 21.11
N VAL A 133 -9.73 24.49 20.51
CA VAL A 133 -10.93 25.26 20.12
C VAL A 133 -11.57 25.95 21.35
N GLU A 134 -11.75 25.22 22.45
CA GLU A 134 -12.28 25.74 23.69
C GLU A 134 -11.43 26.88 24.28
N ALA A 135 -10.10 26.68 24.30
CA ALA A 135 -9.17 27.71 24.77
C ALA A 135 -9.25 28.96 23.92
N VAL A 136 -9.40 28.84 22.59
CA VAL A 136 -9.54 29.98 21.69
C VAL A 136 -10.88 30.69 21.85
N LEU A 137 -11.98 29.98 22.02
CA LEU A 137 -13.31 30.55 22.26
C LEU A 137 -13.35 31.37 23.54
N ASN A 138 -12.54 31.04 24.56
CA ASN A 138 -12.43 31.70 25.84
C ASN A 138 -11.38 32.83 25.89
N MET A 139 -10.61 33.02 24.79
CA MET A 139 -9.59 34.07 24.72
C MET A 139 -10.15 35.43 24.31
N ASP A 140 -9.50 36.50 24.82
CA ASP A 140 -9.65 37.82 24.25
C ASP A 140 -9.00 37.85 22.85
N PRO A 141 -9.74 38.24 21.79
CA PRO A 141 -9.19 38.33 20.42
C PRO A 141 -7.99 39.26 20.27
N GLU A 142 -7.82 40.23 21.20
CA GLU A 142 -6.69 41.17 21.19
C GLU A 142 -5.37 40.54 21.70
N ILE A 143 -5.46 39.49 22.54
CA ILE A 143 -4.33 38.81 23.16
C ILE A 143 -3.88 37.59 22.34
N TYR A 144 -4.63 37.22 21.35
CA TYR A 144 -4.46 36.05 20.48
C TYR A 144 -3.18 36.13 19.61
N PRO A 145 -2.25 35.15 19.57
CA PRO A 145 -2.35 33.76 20.11
C PRO A 145 -1.47 33.47 21.35
N ALA A 146 -1.41 34.36 22.34
CA ALA A 146 -0.56 34.14 23.50
C ALA A 146 -1.21 33.18 24.52
N PHE A 147 -0.90 31.89 24.40
CA PHE A 147 -1.31 30.88 25.40
C PHE A 147 -0.38 30.94 26.61
N GLU A 148 -0.89 31.46 27.75
CA GLU A 148 -0.12 31.46 29.01
C GLU A 148 0.01 30.07 29.61
N ASN A 149 -1.05 29.27 29.54
CA ASN A 149 -1.12 27.92 30.07
C ASN A 149 -1.03 26.86 28.96
N PRO A 150 -0.43 25.70 29.24
CA PRO A 150 -0.45 24.59 28.28
C PRO A 150 -1.89 24.10 28.07
N VAL A 151 -2.22 23.75 26.82
CA VAL A 151 -3.49 23.13 26.47
C VAL A 151 -3.41 21.64 26.67
N GLU A 152 -4.41 21.09 27.36
CA GLU A 152 -4.47 19.66 27.68
C GLU A 152 -4.55 18.78 26.44
N ASN A 153 -3.80 17.66 26.44
CA ASN A 153 -3.61 16.73 25.32
C ASN A 153 -2.98 17.36 24.06
N CYS A 154 -2.22 18.45 24.28
CA CYS A 154 -1.47 19.10 23.22
C CYS A 154 -0.03 19.31 23.63
N VAL A 155 0.84 19.41 22.62
CA VAL A 155 2.25 19.78 22.75
C VAL A 155 2.41 21.18 22.18
N SER A 156 3.09 22.06 22.90
CA SER A 156 3.45 23.41 22.44
C SER A 156 4.84 23.80 22.93
N LEU A 157 5.42 24.85 22.37
CA LEU A 157 6.69 25.39 22.81
C LEU A 157 6.48 26.75 23.47
N LYS A 158 6.95 26.94 24.72
CA LYS A 158 6.97 28.22 25.43
C LYS A 158 8.37 28.50 26.00
N ASP A 159 8.91 29.66 25.70
CA ASP A 159 10.26 30.07 26.13
C ASP A 159 11.36 29.02 25.75
N GLY A 160 11.23 28.42 24.56
CA GLY A 160 12.15 27.41 24.06
C GLY A 160 12.07 26.04 24.75
N LYS A 161 11.07 25.82 25.62
CA LYS A 161 10.84 24.57 26.34
C LYS A 161 9.51 23.94 25.97
N LEU A 162 9.53 22.63 25.85
CA LEU A 162 8.33 21.85 25.55
C LEU A 162 7.33 21.96 26.71
N LYS A 163 6.07 22.28 26.38
CA LYS A 163 4.91 22.24 27.26
C LYS A 163 4.01 21.10 26.82
N TYR A 164 3.77 20.19 27.71
CA TYR A 164 3.04 18.98 27.45
C TYR A 164 2.21 18.59 28.68
N VAL A 165 0.90 18.50 28.50
CA VAL A 165 -0.03 18.02 29.53
C VAL A 165 -0.92 16.97 28.90
N ILE A 166 -0.79 15.73 29.34
CA ILE A 166 -1.73 14.66 28.98
C ILE A 166 -2.48 14.25 30.25
N SER A 167 -3.81 14.43 30.23
CA SER A 167 -4.70 14.01 31.32
C SER A 167 -5.48 12.75 31.00
N SER A 168 -5.89 12.58 29.73
CA SER A 168 -6.46 11.32 29.25
C SER A 168 -6.01 11.09 27.82
N SER A 169 -5.41 9.95 27.58
CA SER A 169 -4.77 9.69 26.30
C SER A 169 -5.75 9.33 25.17
N ARG A 170 -6.93 8.71 25.49
CA ARG A 170 -7.76 8.10 24.45
C ARG A 170 -9.25 8.06 24.79
N ILE A 171 -10.10 8.18 23.75
CA ILE A 171 -11.56 8.00 23.86
C ILE A 171 -11.85 6.49 23.99
N ASN A 172 -12.41 6.10 25.16
CA ASN A 172 -12.72 4.69 25.43
C ASN A 172 -14.00 4.23 24.74
N LYS A 173 -14.99 5.11 24.56
CA LYS A 173 -16.25 4.84 23.88
C LYS A 173 -16.26 5.60 22.56
N LEU A 174 -15.88 4.93 21.47
CA LEU A 174 -15.73 5.59 20.17
C LEU A 174 -17.06 6.18 19.64
N ASP A 175 -18.21 5.64 20.08
CA ASP A 175 -19.53 6.15 19.70
C ASP A 175 -19.84 7.55 20.29
N GLU A 176 -19.01 8.05 21.19
CA GLU A 176 -19.06 9.46 21.61
C GLU A 176 -18.69 10.41 20.48
N ILE A 177 -17.97 9.93 19.46
CA ILE A 177 -17.62 10.68 18.24
C ILE A 177 -18.78 10.51 17.23
N PRO A 178 -19.51 11.59 16.85
CA PRO A 178 -20.54 11.47 15.82
C PRO A 178 -19.98 11.01 14.47
N SER A 179 -20.81 10.36 13.67
CA SER A 179 -20.39 9.95 12.34
C SER A 179 -20.19 11.14 11.40
N PRO A 180 -19.04 11.33 10.80
CA PRO A 180 -18.86 12.35 9.78
C PRO A 180 -19.59 11.99 8.47
N TYR A 181 -19.99 10.72 8.27
CA TYR A 181 -20.82 10.29 7.15
C TYR A 181 -22.28 10.66 7.39
N THR A 182 -22.91 10.11 8.43
CA THR A 182 -24.35 10.34 8.67
C THR A 182 -24.69 11.80 9.02
N THR A 183 -23.70 12.62 9.36
CA THR A 183 -23.86 14.08 9.53
C THR A 183 -23.64 14.87 8.23
N GLY A 184 -23.27 14.21 7.13
CA GLY A 184 -23.03 14.84 5.82
C GLY A 184 -21.70 15.62 5.70
N LEU A 185 -20.83 15.57 6.69
CA LEU A 185 -19.57 16.32 6.71
C LEU A 185 -18.59 15.88 5.62
N LEU A 186 -18.73 14.63 5.11
CA LEU A 186 -17.86 14.07 4.08
C LEU A 186 -18.52 13.97 2.70
N ASP A 187 -19.71 14.55 2.51
CA ASP A 187 -20.46 14.40 1.25
C ASP A 187 -19.70 14.96 0.03
N GLU A 188 -18.97 16.06 0.20
CA GLU A 188 -18.18 16.63 -0.91
C GLU A 188 -17.03 15.74 -1.41
N PHE A 189 -16.68 14.68 -0.66
CA PHE A 189 -15.62 13.72 -0.98
C PHE A 189 -16.12 12.43 -1.65
N PHE A 190 -17.42 12.33 -1.90
CA PHE A 190 -17.98 11.35 -2.83
C PHE A 190 -17.89 11.89 -4.27
N ASP A 191 -16.70 12.26 -4.69
CA ASP A 191 -16.41 12.98 -5.94
C ASP A 191 -15.99 12.08 -7.11
N GLY A 192 -15.98 10.77 -6.92
CA GLY A 192 -15.56 9.79 -7.91
C GLY A 192 -14.05 9.67 -8.11
N LYS A 193 -13.26 10.41 -7.30
CA LYS A 193 -11.79 10.36 -7.28
C LYS A 193 -11.25 9.74 -6.00
N LEU A 194 -11.98 9.88 -4.91
CA LEU A 194 -11.64 9.34 -3.61
C LEU A 194 -12.46 8.10 -3.28
N ALA A 195 -11.83 7.13 -2.65
CA ALA A 195 -12.51 5.98 -2.11
C ALA A 195 -12.89 6.24 -0.64
N PRO A 196 -14.11 5.90 -0.21
CA PRO A 196 -14.52 6.03 1.17
C PRO A 196 -13.66 5.17 2.10
N MET A 197 -13.50 5.63 3.33
CA MET A 197 -12.76 4.94 4.38
C MET A 197 -13.69 4.62 5.53
N LEU A 198 -13.66 3.38 6.01
CA LEU A 198 -14.39 2.92 7.19
C LEU A 198 -13.38 2.67 8.32
N GLN A 199 -13.79 2.94 9.55
CA GLN A 199 -13.06 2.54 10.75
C GLN A 199 -14.01 1.80 11.68
N THR A 200 -13.65 0.58 12.13
CA THR A 200 -14.46 -0.20 13.06
C THR A 200 -13.88 -0.20 14.48
N ASN A 201 -12.56 0.00 14.57
CA ASN A 201 -11.84 0.03 15.83
C ASN A 201 -10.58 0.91 15.76
N ARG A 202 -10.02 1.24 16.92
CA ARG A 202 -8.76 1.98 17.10
C ARG A 202 -7.86 1.28 18.07
N GLY A 203 -6.59 1.17 17.72
CA GLY A 203 -5.55 0.59 18.54
C GLY A 203 -4.96 -0.68 17.93
N CYS A 204 -3.78 -1.04 18.43
CA CYS A 204 -3.04 -2.22 18.00
C CYS A 204 -2.44 -2.90 19.23
N PRO A 205 -2.77 -4.18 19.51
CA PRO A 205 -2.27 -4.86 20.71
C PRO A 205 -0.78 -5.29 20.59
N PHE A 206 -0.06 -4.80 19.57
CA PHE A 206 1.31 -5.16 19.30
C PHE A 206 2.23 -3.94 19.43
N THR A 207 3.48 -4.18 19.90
CA THR A 207 4.48 -3.14 20.17
C THR A 207 5.65 -3.20 19.20
N CYS A 208 5.38 -3.36 17.90
CA CYS A 208 6.43 -3.45 16.88
C CYS A 208 7.24 -2.15 16.80
N THR A 209 8.57 -2.24 16.97
CA THR A 209 9.46 -1.07 17.07
C THR A 209 9.58 -0.22 15.82
N PHE A 210 9.28 -0.78 14.66
CA PHE A 210 9.28 -0.08 13.36
C PHE A 210 7.97 0.67 13.06
N CYS A 211 6.93 0.45 13.86
CA CYS A 211 5.59 0.97 13.62
C CYS A 211 5.29 2.19 14.50
N THR A 212 4.64 3.19 13.97
CA THR A 212 4.15 4.34 14.73
C THR A 212 3.02 4.00 15.71
N ASP A 213 2.26 2.92 15.41
CA ASP A 213 1.22 2.38 16.29
C ASP A 213 1.77 1.31 17.26
N GLY A 214 3.09 1.19 17.38
CA GLY A 214 3.75 0.24 18.29
C GLY A 214 3.98 0.79 19.71
N SER A 215 3.37 1.90 20.08
CA SER A 215 3.51 2.49 21.41
C SER A 215 2.50 1.96 22.42
N ASP A 216 2.86 1.97 23.69
CA ASP A 216 1.99 1.49 24.78
C ASP A 216 0.66 2.26 24.86
N GLU A 217 0.64 3.53 24.46
CA GLU A 217 -0.54 4.37 24.48
C GLU A 217 -1.66 3.86 23.55
N VAL A 218 -1.33 3.18 22.46
CA VAL A 218 -2.30 2.69 21.49
C VAL A 218 -2.60 1.19 21.60
N MET A 219 -2.02 0.47 22.58
CA MET A 219 -2.22 -0.99 22.73
C MET A 219 -3.67 -1.40 22.98
N LYS A 220 -4.42 -0.57 23.70
CA LYS A 220 -5.83 -0.88 23.97
C LYS A 220 -6.67 -0.68 22.71
N VAL A 221 -7.37 -1.73 22.28
CA VAL A 221 -8.29 -1.65 21.16
C VAL A 221 -9.67 -1.20 21.63
N ASN A 222 -10.10 -0.01 21.20
CA ASN A 222 -11.44 0.52 21.40
C ASN A 222 -12.27 0.32 20.13
N ARG A 223 -13.58 0.11 20.21
CA ARG A 223 -14.44 -0.24 19.07
C ARG A 223 -15.63 0.69 18.96
N PHE A 224 -16.09 0.87 17.73
CA PHE A 224 -17.41 1.40 17.44
C PHE A 224 -18.46 0.30 17.61
N ASP A 225 -19.68 0.71 17.96
CA ASP A 225 -20.84 -0.18 17.97
C ASP A 225 -21.10 -0.73 16.55
N PRO A 226 -21.34 -2.05 16.39
CA PRO A 226 -21.62 -2.64 15.08
C PRO A 226 -22.78 -1.99 14.32
N GLU A 227 -23.83 -1.53 15.02
CA GLU A 227 -24.96 -0.82 14.38
C GLU A 227 -24.53 0.56 13.84
N ARG A 228 -23.61 1.24 14.53
CA ARG A 228 -23.00 2.45 14.05
C ARG A 228 -22.19 2.19 12.78
N VAL A 229 -21.35 1.14 12.76
CA VAL A 229 -20.57 0.73 11.59
C VAL A 229 -21.49 0.40 10.42
N LYS A 230 -22.59 -0.32 10.67
CA LYS A 230 -23.60 -0.65 9.65
C LYS A 230 -24.31 0.61 9.11
N ALA A 231 -24.58 1.60 9.96
CA ALA A 231 -25.16 2.86 9.54
C ALA A 231 -24.21 3.65 8.62
N ASP A 232 -22.92 3.72 8.96
CA ASP A 232 -21.90 4.37 8.14
C ASP A 232 -21.75 3.66 6.79
N LEU A 233 -21.69 2.32 6.76
CA LEU A 233 -21.67 1.53 5.54
C LEU A 233 -22.86 1.79 4.62
N ASN A 234 -24.08 1.83 5.19
CA ASN A 234 -25.30 2.11 4.43
C ASN A 234 -25.29 3.54 3.87
N TYR A 235 -24.76 4.52 4.63
CA TYR A 235 -24.64 5.88 4.16
C TYR A 235 -23.66 5.95 2.98
N ILE A 236 -22.45 5.39 3.14
CA ILE A 236 -21.43 5.32 2.10
C ILE A 236 -22.02 4.72 0.83
N ALA A 237 -22.61 3.52 0.90
CA ALA A 237 -23.12 2.82 -0.27
C ALA A 237 -24.24 3.55 -1.02
N LYS A 238 -24.95 4.46 -0.36
CA LYS A 238 -25.99 5.29 -1.00
C LYS A 238 -25.42 6.52 -1.72
N HIS A 239 -24.22 6.97 -1.35
CA HIS A 239 -23.66 8.25 -1.82
C HIS A 239 -22.42 8.07 -2.71
N VAL A 240 -21.80 6.88 -2.73
CA VAL A 240 -20.67 6.63 -3.65
C VAL A 240 -21.12 6.73 -5.09
N PRO A 241 -20.35 7.41 -5.96
CA PRO A 241 -20.57 7.41 -7.41
C PRO A 241 -20.37 6.03 -8.05
N ASP A 242 -20.98 5.78 -9.19
CA ASP A 242 -20.92 4.51 -9.93
C ASP A 242 -19.50 4.08 -10.30
N ASN A 243 -18.56 5.01 -10.43
CA ASN A 243 -17.16 4.74 -10.72
C ASN A 243 -16.29 4.46 -9.47
N THR A 244 -16.90 4.43 -8.28
CA THR A 244 -16.20 4.15 -7.02
C THR A 244 -16.47 2.72 -6.59
N HIS A 245 -15.46 1.86 -6.68
CA HIS A 245 -15.61 0.42 -6.42
C HIS A 245 -14.88 -0.07 -5.17
N THR A 246 -14.02 0.77 -4.59
CA THR A 246 -13.13 0.41 -3.47
C THR A 246 -13.62 1.00 -2.15
N LEU A 247 -13.57 0.20 -1.09
CA LEU A 247 -13.73 0.61 0.31
C LEU A 247 -12.40 0.38 1.04
N TYR A 248 -11.88 1.41 1.71
CA TYR A 248 -10.78 1.25 2.66
C TYR A 248 -11.34 0.93 4.06
N ILE A 249 -10.76 -0.07 4.74
CA ILE A 249 -10.97 -0.28 6.16
C ILE A 249 -9.65 0.07 6.85
N SER A 250 -9.66 1.13 7.66
CA SER A 250 -8.45 1.70 8.28
C SER A 250 -8.01 0.99 9.57
N ASP A 251 -8.65 -0.10 9.92
CA ASP A 251 -8.30 -0.91 11.07
C ASP A 251 -6.91 -1.52 10.92
N LEU A 252 -6.12 -1.52 12.01
CA LEU A 252 -4.75 -2.02 11.98
C LEU A 252 -4.65 -3.55 11.95
N ASN A 253 -5.75 -4.26 12.28
CA ASN A 253 -5.77 -5.73 12.39
C ASN A 253 -7.17 -6.29 12.05
N PHE A 254 -7.75 -5.90 10.92
CA PHE A 254 -9.09 -6.36 10.53
C PHE A 254 -9.18 -7.87 10.38
N GLY A 255 -10.32 -8.44 10.72
CA GLY A 255 -10.61 -9.87 10.70
C GLY A 255 -10.13 -10.62 11.94
N MET A 256 -9.38 -9.98 12.85
CA MET A 256 -8.85 -10.62 14.05
C MET A 256 -9.84 -10.63 15.21
N LEU A 257 -10.75 -9.67 15.26
CA LEU A 257 -11.66 -9.46 16.37
C LEU A 257 -13.04 -10.08 16.10
N PRO A 258 -13.77 -10.61 17.11
CA PRO A 258 -15.06 -11.26 16.91
C PRO A 258 -16.10 -10.41 16.17
N ASP A 259 -16.13 -9.09 16.43
CA ASP A 259 -17.09 -8.18 15.80
C ASP A 259 -16.79 -7.90 14.33
N ASP A 260 -15.57 -8.22 13.85
CA ASP A 260 -15.21 -8.05 12.44
C ASP A 260 -16.09 -8.94 11.53
N LEU A 261 -16.53 -10.11 12.03
CA LEU A 261 -17.48 -10.97 11.31
C LEU A 261 -18.84 -10.29 11.09
N LYS A 262 -19.31 -9.49 12.07
CA LYS A 262 -20.55 -8.71 11.93
C LYS A 262 -20.37 -7.61 10.86
N THR A 263 -19.20 -6.99 10.82
CA THR A 263 -18.85 -6.01 9.78
C THR A 263 -18.84 -6.69 8.40
N CYS A 264 -18.26 -7.89 8.29
CA CYS A 264 -18.30 -8.66 7.04
C CYS A 264 -19.74 -8.95 6.60
N ASP A 265 -20.61 -9.41 7.51
CA ASP A 265 -22.01 -9.67 7.21
C ASP A 265 -22.74 -8.39 6.74
N ALA A 266 -22.49 -7.25 7.38
CA ALA A 266 -23.05 -5.96 6.95
C ALA A 266 -22.54 -5.54 5.55
N ILE A 267 -21.27 -5.77 5.24
CA ILE A 267 -20.72 -5.50 3.91
C ILE A 267 -21.39 -6.39 2.85
N VAL A 268 -21.60 -7.68 3.12
CA VAL A 268 -22.28 -8.60 2.21
C VAL A 268 -23.74 -8.18 1.95
N GLU A 269 -24.45 -7.70 2.98
CA GLU A 269 -25.79 -7.15 2.81
C GLU A 269 -25.81 -5.95 1.87
N ILE A 270 -24.80 -5.06 2.01
CA ILE A 270 -24.64 -3.85 1.18
C ILE A 270 -24.27 -4.21 -0.25
N GLN A 271 -23.34 -5.15 -0.45
CA GLN A 271 -22.98 -5.66 -1.76
C GLN A 271 -24.20 -6.18 -2.53
N LYS A 272 -25.04 -6.97 -1.87
CA LYS A 272 -26.30 -7.47 -2.48
C LYS A 272 -27.28 -6.38 -2.85
N LYS A 273 -27.30 -5.28 -2.09
CA LYS A 273 -28.32 -4.22 -2.24
C LYS A 273 -27.87 -3.10 -3.18
N TYR A 274 -26.58 -2.75 -3.15
CA TYR A 274 -26.04 -1.55 -3.81
C TYR A 274 -24.93 -1.86 -4.82
N ASP A 275 -24.54 -3.13 -4.97
CA ASP A 275 -23.39 -3.55 -5.78
C ASP A 275 -22.07 -2.84 -5.42
N PHE A 276 -21.86 -2.61 -4.12
CA PHE A 276 -20.68 -1.93 -3.53
C PHE A 276 -20.36 -2.50 -2.16
N PRO A 277 -19.07 -2.62 -1.78
CA PRO A 277 -17.84 -2.44 -2.59
C PRO A 277 -17.49 -3.70 -3.41
N HIS A 278 -16.79 -3.51 -4.54
CA HIS A 278 -16.21 -4.61 -5.30
C HIS A 278 -14.82 -4.99 -4.81
N LYS A 279 -14.14 -4.08 -4.13
CA LYS A 279 -12.79 -4.28 -3.57
C LYS A 279 -12.69 -3.67 -2.18
N ILE A 280 -12.10 -4.42 -1.25
CA ILE A 280 -11.80 -3.95 0.10
C ILE A 280 -10.30 -3.96 0.31
N LEU A 281 -9.77 -2.83 0.77
CA LEU A 281 -8.37 -2.69 1.15
C LEU A 281 -8.28 -2.49 2.65
N SER A 282 -7.60 -3.42 3.33
CA SER A 282 -7.37 -3.39 4.77
C SER A 282 -6.11 -4.15 5.15
N THR A 283 -5.56 -3.81 6.31
CA THR A 283 -4.51 -4.58 6.96
C THR A 283 -5.13 -5.69 7.80
N THR A 284 -4.84 -6.95 7.48
CA THR A 284 -5.35 -8.08 8.26
C THR A 284 -4.56 -8.29 9.56
N GLY A 285 -5.22 -8.86 10.55
CA GLY A 285 -4.59 -9.15 11.84
C GLY A 285 -3.41 -10.12 11.76
N LYS A 286 -2.52 -10.04 12.76
CA LYS A 286 -1.30 -10.87 12.83
C LYS A 286 -1.57 -12.26 13.40
N ASN A 287 -2.54 -12.35 14.32
CA ASN A 287 -2.96 -13.57 15.00
C ASN A 287 -4.38 -13.95 14.60
N ASN A 288 -4.88 -15.11 15.09
CA ASN A 288 -6.24 -15.59 14.84
C ASN A 288 -6.56 -15.78 13.35
N LYS A 289 -5.64 -16.46 12.64
CA LYS A 289 -5.71 -16.60 11.16
C LYS A 289 -6.95 -17.33 10.69
N GLU A 290 -7.46 -18.29 11.47
CA GLU A 290 -8.69 -19.00 11.17
C GLU A 290 -9.89 -18.04 11.07
N GLN A 291 -10.01 -17.09 11.99
CA GLN A 291 -11.07 -16.08 11.95
C GLN A 291 -10.87 -15.08 10.79
N ILE A 292 -9.62 -14.72 10.49
CA ILE A 292 -9.30 -13.86 9.34
C ILE A 292 -9.70 -14.55 8.03
N ILE A 293 -9.37 -15.84 7.88
CA ILE A 293 -9.77 -16.63 6.70
C ILE A 293 -11.30 -16.72 6.60
N GLU A 294 -12.00 -16.92 7.72
CA GLU A 294 -13.46 -16.90 7.76
C GLU A 294 -14.03 -15.54 7.34
N SER A 295 -13.43 -14.43 7.82
CA SER A 295 -13.83 -13.07 7.43
C SER A 295 -13.68 -12.85 5.92
N ILE A 296 -12.54 -13.26 5.35
CA ILE A 296 -12.28 -13.12 3.90
C ILE A 296 -13.21 -14.02 3.09
N ASN A 297 -13.47 -15.26 3.57
CA ASN A 297 -14.40 -16.17 2.91
C ASN A 297 -15.83 -15.60 2.86
N ARG A 298 -16.30 -14.97 3.94
CA ARG A 298 -17.61 -14.28 3.96
C ARG A 298 -17.70 -13.18 2.94
N LEU A 299 -16.60 -12.44 2.73
CA LEU A 299 -16.50 -11.35 1.77
C LEU A 299 -16.37 -11.82 0.29
N ASN A 300 -16.46 -13.14 0.04
CA ASN A 300 -16.45 -13.74 -1.30
C ASN A 300 -15.30 -13.27 -2.21
N GLY A 301 -14.09 -13.09 -1.63
CA GLY A 301 -12.91 -12.70 -2.39
C GLY A 301 -12.81 -11.21 -2.72
N THR A 302 -13.66 -10.35 -2.17
CA THR A 302 -13.51 -8.89 -2.33
C THR A 302 -12.36 -8.31 -1.51
N MET A 303 -11.75 -9.12 -0.64
CA MET A 303 -10.60 -8.79 0.18
C MET A 303 -9.53 -9.89 0.07
N ALA A 304 -8.27 -9.50 -0.14
CA ALA A 304 -7.14 -10.43 -0.16
C ALA A 304 -6.65 -10.80 1.26
N LEU A 305 -6.06 -11.99 1.39
CA LEU A 305 -5.41 -12.41 2.63
C LEU A 305 -3.96 -11.91 2.68
N SER A 306 -3.70 -10.94 3.54
CA SER A 306 -2.33 -10.53 3.86
C SER A 306 -1.79 -11.32 5.05
N MET A 307 -0.62 -11.95 4.88
CA MET A 307 0.14 -12.63 5.92
C MET A 307 1.49 -11.96 6.11
N SER A 308 1.48 -10.64 6.35
CA SER A 308 2.68 -9.82 6.50
C SER A 308 3.51 -10.26 7.70
N VAL A 309 4.65 -10.89 7.44
CA VAL A 309 5.55 -11.44 8.48
C VAL A 309 6.66 -10.46 8.88
N GLN A 310 7.01 -9.53 8.01
CA GLN A 310 8.09 -8.54 8.13
C GLN A 310 9.50 -9.14 8.15
N SER A 311 9.72 -10.24 8.86
CA SER A 311 10.90 -11.11 8.86
C SER A 311 10.50 -12.52 9.27
N MET A 312 11.31 -13.52 8.91
CA MET A 312 11.19 -14.91 9.39
C MET A 312 12.31 -15.29 10.36
N ASP A 313 13.32 -14.42 10.55
CA ASP A 313 14.41 -14.66 11.49
C ASP A 313 13.98 -14.36 12.94
N THR A 314 14.18 -15.33 13.84
CA THR A 314 13.73 -15.24 15.23
C THR A 314 14.43 -14.12 16.01
N ASN A 315 15.71 -13.83 15.74
CA ASN A 315 16.44 -12.76 16.39
C ASN A 315 15.96 -11.38 15.90
N VAL A 316 15.72 -11.25 14.59
CA VAL A 316 15.14 -10.02 14.02
C VAL A 316 13.76 -9.79 14.60
N LEU A 317 12.90 -10.82 14.66
CA LEU A 317 11.57 -10.73 15.26
C LEU A 317 11.61 -10.31 16.73
N ALA A 318 12.52 -10.88 17.51
CA ALA A 318 12.74 -10.48 18.91
C ALA A 318 13.18 -9.00 19.02
N ASN A 319 14.10 -8.54 18.13
CA ASN A 319 14.58 -7.16 18.11
C ASN A 319 13.47 -6.16 17.78
N ILE A 320 12.51 -6.54 16.94
CA ILE A 320 11.37 -5.69 16.57
C ILE A 320 10.12 -5.94 17.42
N ARG A 321 10.23 -6.75 18.46
CA ARG A 321 9.11 -7.13 19.36
C ARG A 321 7.87 -7.64 18.61
N ARG A 322 8.11 -8.60 17.72
CA ARG A 322 7.05 -9.18 16.89
C ARG A 322 7.05 -10.71 16.99
N GLU A 323 5.84 -11.27 17.04
CA GLU A 323 5.60 -12.69 16.88
C GLU A 323 4.83 -12.95 15.58
N ASN A 324 5.27 -13.96 14.84
CA ASN A 324 4.61 -14.42 13.62
C ASN A 324 4.00 -15.80 13.83
N ILE A 325 3.08 -16.19 12.94
CA ILE A 325 2.77 -17.60 12.77
C ILE A 325 3.97 -18.32 12.14
N SER A 326 4.20 -19.57 12.52
CA SER A 326 5.29 -20.36 11.95
C SER A 326 5.01 -20.77 10.50
N THR A 327 6.06 -21.17 9.77
CA THR A 327 5.96 -21.71 8.40
C THR A 327 5.06 -22.95 8.39
N GLU A 328 5.17 -23.83 9.41
CA GLU A 328 4.34 -25.04 9.53
C GLU A 328 2.86 -24.67 9.63
N LYS A 329 2.52 -23.65 10.44
CA LYS A 329 1.12 -23.19 10.57
C LYS A 329 0.62 -22.54 9.27
N MET A 330 1.47 -21.84 8.53
CA MET A 330 1.11 -21.34 7.19
C MET A 330 0.81 -22.50 6.24
N MET A 331 1.63 -23.55 6.25
CA MET A 331 1.42 -24.75 5.43
C MET A 331 0.13 -25.52 5.84
N GLU A 332 -0.21 -25.56 7.12
CA GLU A 332 -1.48 -26.16 7.61
C GLU A 332 -2.71 -25.39 7.09
N LEU A 333 -2.61 -24.08 6.94
CA LEU A 333 -3.70 -23.23 6.44
C LEU A 333 -3.84 -23.28 4.92
N ALA A 334 -2.76 -23.63 4.20
CA ALA A 334 -2.73 -23.62 2.74
C ALA A 334 -3.83 -24.44 2.05
N PRO A 335 -4.24 -25.65 2.52
CA PRO A 335 -5.37 -26.37 1.93
C PRO A 335 -6.71 -25.62 2.04
N THR A 336 -6.96 -24.99 3.18
CA THR A 336 -8.16 -24.16 3.40
C THR A 336 -8.16 -22.93 2.50
N ILE A 337 -7.03 -22.25 2.38
CA ILE A 337 -6.84 -21.09 1.51
C ILE A 337 -7.11 -21.48 0.05
N ARG A 338 -6.51 -22.59 -0.41
CA ARG A 338 -6.74 -23.11 -1.77
C ARG A 338 -8.19 -23.52 -2.03
N LYS A 339 -8.86 -24.16 -1.04
CA LYS A 339 -10.28 -24.54 -1.15
C LYS A 339 -11.18 -23.34 -1.45
N TYR A 340 -10.87 -22.19 -0.88
CA TYR A 340 -11.62 -20.95 -1.09
C TYR A 340 -11.06 -20.10 -2.25
N ASN A 341 -10.03 -20.59 -2.97
CA ASN A 341 -9.36 -19.86 -4.04
C ASN A 341 -8.88 -18.45 -3.62
N ILE A 342 -8.43 -18.33 -2.37
CA ILE A 342 -7.90 -17.08 -1.80
C ILE A 342 -6.43 -16.98 -2.17
N ARG A 343 -6.02 -15.83 -2.73
CA ARG A 343 -4.61 -15.52 -2.95
C ARG A 343 -3.98 -14.95 -1.69
N THR A 344 -2.72 -15.32 -1.51
CA THR A 344 -1.92 -14.96 -0.33
C THR A 344 -0.85 -13.94 -0.68
N THR A 345 -0.73 -12.90 0.13
CA THR A 345 0.36 -11.93 0.04
C THR A 345 1.14 -11.96 1.34
N SER A 346 2.48 -11.98 1.26
CA SER A 346 3.34 -11.76 2.40
C SER A 346 4.25 -10.56 2.16
N GLU A 347 4.40 -9.74 3.18
CA GLU A 347 5.28 -8.57 3.16
C GLU A 347 6.44 -8.80 4.11
N ILE A 348 7.65 -8.49 3.64
CA ILE A 348 8.88 -8.48 4.45
C ILE A 348 9.56 -7.12 4.32
N ILE A 349 10.23 -6.72 5.39
CA ILE A 349 10.95 -5.43 5.46
C ILE A 349 12.44 -5.71 5.50
N MET A 350 13.15 -5.16 4.52
CA MET A 350 14.61 -5.25 4.41
C MET A 350 15.28 -4.12 5.20
N GLY A 351 16.26 -4.48 6.04
CA GLY A 351 17.03 -3.53 6.85
C GLY A 351 16.49 -3.37 8.28
N LEU A 352 15.73 -4.34 8.78
CA LEU A 352 15.30 -4.40 10.18
C LEU A 352 16.47 -4.59 11.17
N PRO A 353 16.29 -4.29 12.47
CA PRO A 353 17.30 -4.43 13.51
C PRO A 353 17.94 -5.82 13.57
N GLY A 354 19.23 -5.93 13.26
CA GLY A 354 19.98 -7.19 13.30
C GLY A 354 19.76 -8.11 12.10
N GLU A 355 19.03 -7.67 11.08
CA GLU A 355 18.83 -8.44 9.85
C GLU A 355 20.11 -8.47 9.02
N THR A 356 20.56 -9.67 8.64
CA THR A 356 21.67 -9.91 7.73
C THR A 356 21.13 -10.20 6.32
N TYR A 357 22.01 -10.08 5.31
CA TYR A 357 21.69 -10.55 3.95
C TYR A 357 21.17 -12.00 3.96
N GLN A 358 21.87 -12.91 4.67
CA GLN A 358 21.49 -14.32 4.70
C GLN A 358 20.14 -14.55 5.40
N SER A 359 19.88 -13.90 6.54
CA SER A 359 18.59 -14.06 7.23
C SER A 359 17.40 -13.56 6.39
N HIS A 360 17.60 -12.52 5.58
CA HIS A 360 16.59 -12.04 4.64
C HIS A 360 16.33 -13.04 3.52
N ILE A 361 17.40 -13.60 2.93
CA ILE A 361 17.33 -14.68 1.91
C ILE A 361 16.60 -15.90 2.45
N ASP A 362 16.94 -16.35 3.66
CA ASP A 362 16.31 -17.51 4.29
C ASP A 362 14.81 -17.26 4.56
N GLY A 363 14.45 -16.03 4.94
CA GLY A 363 13.05 -15.62 5.07
C GLY A 363 12.27 -15.73 3.76
N ILE A 364 12.85 -15.31 2.64
CA ILE A 364 12.24 -15.45 1.30
C ILE A 364 12.07 -16.94 0.95
N LYS A 365 13.08 -17.77 1.21
CA LYS A 365 13.00 -19.23 0.98
C LYS A 365 11.83 -19.86 1.74
N GLU A 366 11.68 -19.52 3.02
CA GLU A 366 10.59 -20.05 3.84
C GLU A 366 9.21 -19.60 3.31
N LEU A 367 9.05 -18.37 2.84
CA LEU A 367 7.80 -17.89 2.23
C LEU A 367 7.47 -18.60 0.92
N ILE A 368 8.46 -18.84 0.06
CA ILE A 368 8.30 -19.60 -1.18
C ILE A 368 7.91 -21.04 -0.87
N LYS A 369 8.55 -21.68 0.13
CA LYS A 369 8.25 -23.03 0.60
C LYS A 369 6.84 -23.12 1.19
N ALA A 370 6.39 -22.08 1.95
CA ALA A 370 5.03 -21.98 2.46
C ALA A 370 3.97 -21.79 1.36
N GLY A 371 4.40 -21.55 0.13
CA GLY A 371 3.51 -21.44 -1.03
C GLY A 371 2.82 -20.08 -1.15
N MET A 372 3.43 -19.01 -0.65
CA MET A 372 2.90 -17.65 -0.83
C MET A 372 2.83 -17.30 -2.33
N ASP A 373 1.69 -16.73 -2.74
CA ASP A 373 1.46 -16.31 -4.12
C ASP A 373 2.20 -15.01 -4.45
N TYR A 374 2.33 -14.13 -3.46
CA TYR A 374 3.03 -12.84 -3.58
C TYR A 374 3.96 -12.60 -2.41
N ILE A 375 5.18 -12.16 -2.72
CA ILE A 375 6.17 -11.74 -1.71
C ILE A 375 6.61 -10.33 -2.06
N VAL A 376 6.28 -9.38 -1.18
CA VAL A 376 6.63 -7.97 -1.36
C VAL A 376 7.75 -7.61 -0.41
N ILE A 377 8.86 -7.10 -0.96
CA ILE A 377 10.02 -6.64 -0.19
C ILE A 377 9.96 -5.12 -0.07
N HIS A 378 9.76 -4.63 1.15
CA HIS A 378 9.80 -3.20 1.47
C HIS A 378 11.17 -2.79 2.00
N SER A 379 11.66 -1.61 1.61
CA SER A 379 12.78 -0.98 2.31
C SER A 379 12.32 -0.50 3.68
N CYS A 380 13.13 -0.72 4.73
CA CYS A 380 12.82 -0.23 6.06
C CYS A 380 12.82 1.29 6.09
N MET A 381 11.67 1.89 6.34
CA MET A 381 11.50 3.33 6.49
C MET A 381 11.65 3.70 7.97
N LEU A 382 12.43 4.73 8.28
CA LEU A 382 12.53 5.27 9.62
C LEU A 382 11.45 6.33 9.83
N LEU A 383 10.31 5.91 10.33
CA LEU A 383 9.19 6.78 10.64
C LEU A 383 9.46 7.55 11.94
N LEU A 384 9.31 8.87 11.93
CA LEU A 384 9.60 9.74 13.08
C LEU A 384 8.92 9.30 14.39
N GLY A 385 7.68 8.80 14.31
CA GLY A 385 6.93 8.32 15.46
C GLY A 385 7.26 6.89 15.89
N SER A 386 8.23 6.21 15.24
CA SER A 386 8.63 4.85 15.60
C SER A 386 9.79 4.83 16.57
N GLU A 387 9.89 3.78 17.42
CA GLU A 387 11.02 3.58 18.33
C GLU A 387 12.34 3.43 17.56
N MET A 388 12.33 2.82 16.38
CA MET A 388 13.52 2.67 15.54
C MET A 388 14.14 4.00 15.11
N ALA A 389 13.36 5.07 15.01
CA ALA A 389 13.86 6.39 14.63
C ALA A 389 14.55 7.15 15.77
N ILE A 390 14.41 6.71 17.03
CA ILE A 390 15.04 7.35 18.19
C ILE A 390 16.56 7.33 18.05
N PRO A 391 17.29 8.42 18.36
CA PRO A 391 18.75 8.50 18.18
C PRO A 391 19.53 7.36 18.87
N LYS A 392 19.06 6.88 20.01
CA LYS A 392 19.64 5.75 20.73
C LYS A 392 19.58 4.45 19.93
N GLU A 393 18.43 4.15 19.31
CA GLU A 393 18.25 2.93 18.51
C GLU A 393 19.02 3.02 17.18
N ARG A 394 19.02 4.18 16.52
CA ARG A 394 19.85 4.44 15.33
C ARG A 394 21.32 4.15 15.59
N LYS A 395 21.86 4.61 16.73
CA LYS A 395 23.25 4.37 17.15
C LYS A 395 23.51 2.90 17.47
N LYS A 396 22.60 2.23 18.19
CA LYS A 396 22.71 0.81 18.57
C LYS A 396 22.88 -0.09 17.35
N TRP A 397 22.11 0.15 16.30
CA TRP A 397 22.11 -0.67 15.08
C TRP A 397 23.05 -0.12 14.00
N ASN A 398 23.67 1.05 14.24
CA ASN A 398 24.56 1.75 13.30
C ASN A 398 23.92 1.89 11.92
N TYR A 399 22.65 2.33 11.86
CA TYR A 399 21.94 2.49 10.62
C TYR A 399 22.66 3.44 9.67
N LYS A 400 22.81 3.01 8.43
CA LYS A 400 23.16 3.84 7.28
C LYS A 400 21.86 4.16 6.56
N THR A 401 21.56 5.43 6.43
CA THR A 401 20.29 5.87 5.83
C THR A 401 20.52 6.74 4.61
N LYS A 402 19.54 6.77 3.73
CA LYS A 402 19.43 7.64 2.58
C LYS A 402 18.01 8.18 2.49
N PHE A 403 17.85 9.23 1.71
CA PHE A 403 16.59 9.90 1.51
C PHE A 403 16.14 9.74 0.06
N ARG A 404 14.84 9.64 -0.17
CA ARG A 404 14.26 9.64 -1.52
C ARG A 404 12.89 10.31 -1.52
N ILE A 405 12.45 10.72 -2.70
CA ILE A 405 11.11 11.27 -2.91
C ILE A 405 10.09 10.12 -2.76
N ILE A 406 9.02 10.37 -2.00
CA ILE A 406 7.88 9.45 -1.98
C ILE A 406 7.20 9.52 -3.36
N PRO A 407 7.00 8.37 -4.02
CA PRO A 407 6.46 8.36 -5.38
C PRO A 407 5.14 9.11 -5.51
N ARG A 408 5.06 10.04 -6.47
CA ARG A 408 3.89 10.89 -6.81
C ARG A 408 3.57 12.00 -5.81
N ASP A 409 4.25 12.07 -4.66
CA ASP A 409 4.00 13.06 -3.63
C ASP A 409 4.81 14.33 -3.89
N PHE A 410 4.41 15.08 -4.92
CA PHE A 410 5.00 16.36 -5.28
C PHE A 410 3.98 17.31 -5.93
N VAL A 411 4.15 18.62 -5.73
CA VAL A 411 3.26 19.66 -6.23
C VAL A 411 4.01 20.98 -6.39
N LYS A 412 3.58 21.79 -7.36
CA LYS A 412 3.97 23.20 -7.47
C LYS A 412 2.85 24.05 -6.86
N LEU A 413 3.13 24.72 -5.76
CA LEU A 413 2.18 25.58 -5.07
C LEU A 413 1.97 26.89 -5.84
N ARG A 414 0.88 27.60 -5.55
CA ARG A 414 0.53 28.87 -6.21
C ARG A 414 1.56 29.98 -6.01
N ASN A 415 2.38 29.93 -4.96
CA ASN A 415 3.49 30.83 -4.74
C ASN A 415 4.73 30.52 -5.60
N GLY A 416 4.66 29.47 -6.45
CA GLY A 416 5.73 29.01 -7.32
C GLY A 416 6.71 28.04 -6.67
N LYS A 417 6.56 27.70 -5.39
CA LYS A 417 7.44 26.76 -4.68
C LYS A 417 7.09 25.31 -5.03
N ASN A 418 8.08 24.54 -5.37
CA ASN A 418 7.95 23.10 -5.58
C ASN A 418 8.11 22.37 -4.23
N ILE A 419 7.18 21.46 -3.92
CA ILE A 419 7.17 20.65 -2.70
C ILE A 419 7.13 19.19 -3.09
N CYS A 420 7.85 18.34 -2.36
CA CYS A 420 7.69 16.89 -2.41
C CYS A 420 7.79 16.30 -1.01
N GLU A 421 7.22 15.12 -0.82
CA GLU A 421 7.46 14.35 0.40
C GLU A 421 8.70 13.49 0.26
N ILE A 422 9.36 13.30 1.39
CA ILE A 422 10.66 12.64 1.48
C ILE A 422 10.57 11.56 2.55
N GLU A 423 11.03 10.37 2.21
CA GLU A 423 11.18 9.27 3.16
C GLU A 423 12.65 8.99 3.44
N GLU A 424 12.96 8.70 4.70
CA GLU A 424 14.26 8.19 5.12
C GLU A 424 14.23 6.67 5.17
N ILE A 425 15.13 6.00 4.45
CA ILE A 425 15.20 4.55 4.41
C ILE A 425 16.54 4.03 4.91
N VAL A 426 16.52 2.88 5.58
CA VAL A 426 17.71 2.13 5.96
C VAL A 426 18.28 1.44 4.71
N VAL A 427 19.53 1.74 4.39
CA VAL A 427 20.26 1.14 3.26
C VAL A 427 21.43 0.28 3.72
N GLY A 428 21.69 0.21 5.02
CA GLY A 428 22.69 -0.64 5.64
C GLY A 428 22.70 -0.51 7.15
N SER A 429 23.42 -1.41 7.81
CA SER A 429 23.54 -1.46 9.27
C SER A 429 24.90 -1.99 9.69
N ASN A 430 25.06 -2.37 10.96
CA ASN A 430 26.27 -3.07 11.43
C ASN A 430 26.44 -4.50 10.89
N VAL A 431 25.38 -5.09 10.26
CA VAL A 431 25.36 -6.50 9.79
C VAL A 431 24.89 -6.67 8.35
N MET A 432 24.55 -5.59 7.66
CA MET A 432 24.16 -5.58 6.26
C MET A 432 24.82 -4.39 5.56
N SER A 433 25.53 -4.63 4.47
CA SER A 433 26.17 -3.59 3.64
C SER A 433 25.15 -2.93 2.69
N PHE A 434 25.53 -1.81 2.09
CA PHE A 434 24.73 -1.15 1.04
C PHE A 434 24.64 -1.98 -0.23
N GLU A 435 25.73 -2.65 -0.59
CA GLU A 435 25.81 -3.53 -1.76
C GLU A 435 24.86 -4.73 -1.62
N GLU A 436 24.83 -5.36 -0.45
CA GLU A 436 23.88 -6.44 -0.12
C GLU A 436 22.42 -5.94 -0.18
N ASN A 437 22.15 -4.72 0.31
CA ASN A 437 20.83 -4.10 0.20
C ASN A 437 20.41 -3.91 -1.26
N LEU A 438 21.29 -3.41 -2.12
CA LEU A 438 21.01 -3.26 -3.56
C LEU A 438 20.76 -4.60 -4.25
N GLU A 439 21.45 -5.65 -3.83
CA GLU A 439 21.24 -6.99 -4.36
C GLU A 439 19.85 -7.53 -3.96
N LEU A 440 19.46 -7.38 -2.69
CA LEU A 440 18.11 -7.75 -2.22
C LEU A 440 17.01 -6.97 -2.95
N ARG A 441 17.25 -5.70 -3.25
CA ARG A 441 16.33 -4.90 -4.09
C ARG A 441 16.19 -5.47 -5.50
N ARG A 442 17.29 -5.96 -6.10
CA ARG A 442 17.25 -6.64 -7.40
C ARG A 442 16.47 -7.95 -7.31
N LEU A 443 16.67 -8.74 -6.25
CA LEU A 443 15.87 -9.95 -6.01
C LEU A 443 14.38 -9.61 -5.86
N GLY A 444 14.05 -8.56 -5.14
CA GLY A 444 12.68 -8.05 -5.04
C GLY A 444 12.08 -7.70 -6.39
N PHE A 445 12.84 -7.08 -7.29
CA PHE A 445 12.42 -6.80 -8.65
C PHE A 445 12.16 -8.08 -9.46
N VAL A 446 13.06 -9.06 -9.39
CA VAL A 446 12.88 -10.36 -10.07
C VAL A 446 11.63 -11.08 -9.57
N LEU A 447 11.44 -11.14 -8.24
CA LEU A 447 10.23 -11.72 -7.64
C LEU A 447 8.96 -10.98 -8.09
N TRP A 448 9.00 -9.65 -8.10
CA TRP A 448 7.85 -8.83 -8.50
C TRP A 448 7.42 -9.12 -9.94
N VAL A 449 8.35 -9.16 -10.89
CA VAL A 449 8.03 -9.42 -12.30
C VAL A 449 7.61 -10.86 -12.53
N THR A 450 8.21 -11.83 -11.82
CA THR A 450 8.04 -13.24 -12.14
C THR A 450 6.87 -13.89 -11.41
N ILE A 451 6.62 -13.54 -10.14
CA ILE A 451 5.55 -14.18 -9.34
C ILE A 451 4.23 -13.41 -9.48
N GLN A 452 4.24 -12.09 -9.38
CA GLN A 452 2.99 -11.32 -9.27
C GLN A 452 2.11 -11.37 -10.51
N GLY A 453 2.69 -11.60 -11.68
CA GLY A 453 1.97 -11.55 -12.94
C GLY A 453 1.12 -12.77 -13.27
N ILE A 454 1.18 -13.86 -12.52
CA ILE A 454 0.52 -15.16 -12.79
C ILE A 454 0.93 -15.85 -14.13
N VAL A 455 1.64 -15.17 -14.99
CA VAL A 455 2.04 -15.66 -16.32
C VAL A 455 2.82 -16.96 -16.25
N TYR A 456 3.65 -17.09 -15.20
CA TYR A 456 4.55 -18.22 -15.01
C TYR A 456 4.04 -19.24 -13.99
N ASP A 457 2.76 -19.17 -13.59
CA ASP A 457 2.17 -20.12 -12.64
C ASP A 457 2.31 -21.58 -13.12
N ALA A 458 2.25 -21.80 -14.43
CA ALA A 458 2.47 -23.14 -15.01
C ALA A 458 3.90 -23.64 -14.78
N ILE A 459 4.91 -22.80 -15.00
CA ILE A 459 6.32 -23.13 -14.73
C ILE A 459 6.51 -23.38 -13.23
N ILE A 460 6.01 -22.47 -12.38
CA ILE A 460 6.12 -22.57 -10.92
C ILE A 460 5.48 -23.87 -10.40
N LYS A 461 4.26 -24.20 -10.87
CA LYS A 461 3.55 -25.42 -10.49
C LYS A 461 4.31 -26.67 -10.96
N PHE A 462 4.84 -26.64 -12.19
CA PHE A 462 5.60 -27.77 -12.74
C PHE A 462 6.92 -28.00 -11.99
N LEU A 463 7.70 -26.96 -11.71
CA LEU A 463 8.94 -27.07 -10.93
C LEU A 463 8.66 -27.64 -9.52
N ARG A 464 7.57 -27.21 -8.87
CA ARG A 464 7.12 -27.78 -7.58
C ARG A 464 6.77 -29.26 -7.71
N GLU A 465 6.05 -29.66 -8.77
CA GLU A 465 5.72 -31.06 -9.05
C GLU A 465 6.99 -31.92 -9.21
N GLN A 466 8.02 -31.37 -9.85
CA GLN A 466 9.31 -32.01 -10.02
C GLN A 466 10.23 -31.91 -8.78
N LYS A 467 9.79 -31.23 -7.71
CA LYS A 467 10.54 -31.01 -6.46
C LYS A 467 11.81 -30.18 -6.63
N VAL A 468 11.85 -29.32 -7.64
CA VAL A 468 12.94 -28.34 -7.83
C VAL A 468 12.77 -27.22 -6.80
N ASP A 469 13.89 -26.75 -6.23
CA ASP A 469 13.87 -25.58 -5.33
C ASP A 469 13.52 -24.31 -6.12
N LEU A 470 12.31 -23.81 -5.91
CA LEU A 470 11.83 -22.61 -6.60
C LEU A 470 12.63 -21.35 -6.25
N PHE A 471 13.23 -21.27 -5.07
CA PHE A 471 14.05 -20.13 -4.73
C PHE A 471 15.24 -20.01 -5.69
N GLU A 472 15.83 -21.13 -6.10
CA GLU A 472 16.95 -21.16 -7.05
C GLU A 472 16.62 -20.52 -8.39
N LEU A 473 15.37 -20.61 -8.87
CA LEU A 473 14.94 -19.90 -10.08
C LEU A 473 15.17 -18.39 -9.94
N PHE A 474 14.61 -17.78 -8.93
CA PHE A 474 14.68 -16.32 -8.73
C PHE A 474 16.08 -15.87 -8.34
N TYR A 475 16.78 -16.67 -7.56
CA TYR A 475 18.13 -16.36 -7.10
C TYR A 475 19.13 -16.39 -8.28
N ARG A 476 19.05 -17.40 -9.15
CA ARG A 476 19.89 -17.47 -10.34
C ARG A 476 19.59 -16.38 -11.35
N MET A 477 18.32 -16.02 -11.55
CA MET A 477 17.96 -14.86 -12.37
C MET A 477 18.54 -13.55 -11.80
N THR A 478 18.64 -13.43 -10.48
CA THR A 478 19.22 -12.26 -9.82
C THR A 478 20.74 -12.22 -9.91
N LYS A 479 21.40 -13.37 -9.70
CA LYS A 479 22.86 -13.50 -9.62
C LYS A 479 23.57 -13.59 -10.96
N ASN A 480 22.88 -14.08 -12.00
CA ASN A 480 23.46 -14.32 -13.31
C ASN A 480 22.77 -13.51 -14.42
N PRO A 481 22.72 -12.18 -14.29
CA PRO A 481 22.06 -11.33 -15.31
C PRO A 481 22.71 -11.46 -16.70
N GLU A 482 23.97 -11.89 -16.78
CA GLU A 482 24.69 -12.14 -18.04
C GLU A 482 24.10 -13.29 -18.84
N LEU A 483 23.33 -14.18 -18.23
CA LEU A 483 22.63 -15.26 -18.91
C LEU A 483 21.32 -14.80 -19.56
N ALA A 484 20.84 -13.61 -19.20
CA ALA A 484 19.61 -13.04 -19.75
C ALA A 484 19.80 -12.60 -21.22
N PRO A 485 18.72 -12.50 -22.00
CA PRO A 485 18.73 -11.78 -23.27
C PRO A 485 19.30 -10.36 -23.12
N LYS A 486 19.94 -9.83 -24.16
CA LYS A 486 20.63 -8.52 -24.11
C LYS A 486 19.71 -7.39 -23.62
N ASN A 487 18.45 -7.38 -24.05
CA ASN A 487 17.49 -6.37 -23.60
C ASN A 487 17.23 -6.45 -22.10
N ILE A 488 17.14 -7.66 -21.53
CA ILE A 488 16.95 -7.86 -20.09
C ILE A 488 18.21 -7.50 -19.30
N GLN A 489 19.42 -7.76 -19.85
CA GLN A 489 20.67 -7.27 -19.24
C GLN A 489 20.65 -5.74 -19.10
N GLU A 490 20.19 -5.03 -20.15
CA GLU A 490 20.06 -3.56 -20.10
C GLU A 490 18.98 -3.12 -19.09
N VAL A 491 17.85 -3.85 -18.96
CA VAL A 491 16.86 -3.59 -17.91
C VAL A 491 17.49 -3.71 -16.51
N PHE A 492 18.25 -4.77 -16.23
CA PHE A 492 18.95 -4.92 -14.95
C PHE A 492 19.95 -3.79 -14.67
N LYS A 493 20.69 -3.37 -15.68
CA LYS A 493 21.63 -2.24 -15.57
C LYS A 493 20.90 -0.93 -15.27
N ARG A 494 19.81 -0.64 -16.01
CA ARG A 494 18.95 0.54 -15.79
C ARG A 494 18.34 0.52 -14.41
N PHE A 495 17.80 -0.63 -13.97
CA PHE A 495 17.26 -0.82 -12.62
C PHE A 495 18.32 -0.53 -11.55
N GLY A 496 19.52 -1.11 -11.66
CA GLY A 496 20.60 -0.88 -10.70
C GLY A 496 21.02 0.58 -10.62
N THR A 497 21.13 1.26 -11.77
CA THR A 497 21.44 2.69 -11.84
C THR A 497 20.31 3.53 -11.19
N ALA A 498 19.06 3.24 -11.50
CA ALA A 498 17.91 3.96 -10.94
C ALA A 498 17.79 3.75 -9.43
N ALA A 499 18.04 2.52 -8.94
CA ALA A 499 18.01 2.18 -7.52
C ALA A 499 19.05 2.93 -6.68
N VAL A 500 20.15 3.35 -7.28
CA VAL A 500 21.16 4.20 -6.64
C VAL A 500 20.81 5.68 -6.78
N ASN A 501 20.41 6.11 -7.98
CA ASN A 501 20.18 7.51 -8.30
C ASN A 501 18.95 8.12 -7.62
N GLU A 502 18.00 7.30 -7.15
CA GLU A 502 16.85 7.79 -6.35
C GLU A 502 17.25 8.19 -4.92
N LEU A 503 18.50 7.88 -4.49
CA LEU A 503 18.96 8.03 -3.11
C LEU A 503 19.84 9.26 -2.94
N TYR A 504 19.53 10.05 -1.92
CA TYR A 504 20.24 11.28 -1.54
C TYR A 504 20.80 11.18 -0.13
N ASP A 505 21.85 11.96 0.16
CA ASP A 505 22.49 11.98 1.47
C ASP A 505 21.70 12.80 2.50
N SER A 506 20.89 13.76 2.04
CA SER A 506 20.04 14.56 2.93
C SER A 506 18.76 15.04 2.25
N PRO A 507 17.72 15.39 3.05
CA PRO A 507 16.48 15.96 2.54
C PRO A 507 16.70 17.29 1.79
N GLU A 508 17.69 18.10 2.24
CA GLU A 508 17.99 19.42 1.65
C GLU A 508 18.43 19.30 0.20
N GLN A 509 19.23 18.26 -0.15
CA GLN A 509 19.64 17.97 -1.53
C GLN A 509 18.42 17.75 -2.44
N ILE A 510 17.41 17.05 -1.95
CA ILE A 510 16.16 16.81 -2.69
C ILE A 510 15.38 18.12 -2.82
N ILE A 511 15.20 18.85 -1.72
CA ILE A 511 14.45 20.11 -1.68
C ILE A 511 15.08 21.13 -2.63
N GLU A 512 16.41 21.26 -2.64
CA GLU A 512 17.12 22.17 -3.54
C GLU A 512 16.96 21.74 -5.00
N LYS A 513 17.16 20.44 -5.29
CA LYS A 513 17.06 19.88 -6.63
C LYS A 513 15.70 20.15 -7.27
N ILE A 514 14.60 19.93 -6.56
CA ILE A 514 13.25 20.09 -7.12
C ILE A 514 12.86 21.56 -7.36
N GLN A 515 13.58 22.55 -6.80
CA GLN A 515 13.34 23.96 -7.14
C GLN A 515 13.85 24.31 -8.54
N ASN A 516 14.74 23.48 -9.13
CA ASN A 516 15.13 23.65 -10.52
C ASN A 516 13.99 23.19 -11.43
N GLU A 517 13.53 24.07 -12.33
CA GLU A 517 12.38 23.79 -13.20
C GLU A 517 12.60 22.54 -14.08
N LYS A 518 13.80 22.34 -14.64
CA LYS A 518 14.12 21.17 -15.45
C LYS A 518 14.08 19.87 -14.66
N GLU A 519 14.51 19.89 -13.40
CA GLU A 519 14.42 18.71 -12.53
C GLU A 519 12.98 18.44 -12.11
N TYR A 520 12.18 19.49 -11.91
CA TYR A 520 10.74 19.33 -11.64
C TYR A 520 9.98 18.79 -12.87
N GLU A 521 10.32 19.24 -14.08
CA GLU A 521 9.75 18.69 -15.33
C GLU A 521 10.03 17.18 -15.47
N LYS A 522 11.23 16.71 -15.10
CA LYS A 522 11.53 15.26 -15.08
C LYS A 522 10.60 14.48 -14.13
N LEU A 523 10.27 15.06 -12.98
CA LEU A 523 9.29 14.43 -12.07
C LEU A 523 7.90 14.32 -12.72
N LEU A 524 7.48 15.36 -13.47
CA LEU A 524 6.22 15.33 -14.22
C LEU A 524 6.21 14.25 -15.31
N GLU A 525 7.37 13.99 -15.93
CA GLU A 525 7.58 12.93 -16.92
C GLU A 525 7.72 11.54 -16.28
N GLY A 526 7.82 11.46 -14.94
CA GLY A 526 7.92 10.22 -14.17
C GLY A 526 9.33 9.82 -13.73
N GLU A 527 10.37 10.57 -14.13
CA GLU A 527 11.73 10.27 -13.72
C GLU A 527 11.92 10.63 -12.23
N GLY A 528 12.20 9.63 -11.39
CA GLY A 528 12.32 9.80 -9.94
C GLY A 528 11.01 9.98 -9.18
N ALA A 529 9.87 10.06 -9.87
CA ALA A 529 8.54 10.20 -9.28
C ALA A 529 7.73 8.90 -9.22
N ILE A 530 8.28 7.81 -9.73
CA ILE A 530 7.68 6.48 -9.72
C ILE A 530 8.55 5.54 -8.90
N ASN A 531 7.92 4.60 -8.19
CA ASN A 531 8.66 3.52 -7.54
C ASN A 531 9.50 2.74 -8.56
N VAL A 532 10.80 2.60 -8.32
CA VAL A 532 11.77 2.01 -9.26
C VAL A 532 11.39 0.58 -9.68
N ILE A 533 10.86 -0.24 -8.75
CA ILE A 533 10.41 -1.60 -9.06
C ILE A 533 9.19 -1.56 -9.98
N GLN A 534 8.20 -0.73 -9.66
CA GLN A 534 6.97 -0.62 -10.47
C GLN A 534 7.25 -0.06 -11.87
N PHE A 535 8.16 0.90 -11.98
CA PHE A 535 8.59 1.46 -13.26
C PHE A 535 9.21 0.38 -14.15
N HIS A 536 10.21 -0.36 -13.63
CA HIS A 536 10.90 -1.39 -14.42
C HIS A 536 10.02 -2.61 -14.67
N HIS A 537 9.08 -2.93 -13.79
CA HIS A 537 8.05 -3.91 -14.06
C HIS A 537 7.17 -3.49 -15.25
N ALA A 538 6.68 -2.25 -15.26
CA ALA A 538 5.91 -1.75 -16.40
C ALA A 538 6.73 -1.81 -17.70
N LEU A 539 8.01 -1.43 -17.64
CA LEU A 539 8.94 -1.50 -18.77
C LEU A 539 9.08 -2.93 -19.30
N VAL A 540 9.26 -3.92 -18.42
CA VAL A 540 9.33 -5.34 -18.84
C VAL A 540 8.03 -5.77 -19.50
N LEU A 541 6.89 -5.49 -18.89
CA LEU A 541 5.60 -5.94 -19.41
C LEU A 541 5.22 -5.29 -20.74
N THR A 542 5.65 -4.06 -20.98
CA THR A 542 5.25 -3.31 -22.18
C THR A 542 6.26 -3.37 -23.33
N GLU A 543 7.54 -3.63 -23.04
CA GLU A 543 8.58 -3.58 -24.05
C GLU A 543 9.37 -4.89 -24.18
N PHE A 544 9.50 -5.66 -23.09
CA PHE A 544 10.44 -6.80 -23.02
C PHE A 544 9.80 -8.08 -22.47
N MET A 545 8.49 -8.23 -22.59
CA MET A 545 7.76 -9.37 -22.00
C MET A 545 8.23 -10.71 -22.58
N ASP A 546 8.42 -10.79 -23.90
CA ASP A 546 8.87 -12.00 -24.57
C ASP A 546 10.30 -12.37 -24.15
N ASP A 547 11.22 -11.40 -24.08
CA ASP A 547 12.59 -11.60 -23.61
C ASP A 547 12.63 -12.07 -22.15
N TRP A 548 11.77 -11.52 -21.28
CA TRP A 548 11.66 -11.95 -19.89
C TRP A 548 11.13 -13.38 -19.80
N THR A 549 10.13 -13.73 -20.61
CA THR A 549 9.56 -15.07 -20.69
C THR A 549 10.63 -16.10 -21.08
N GLU A 550 11.42 -15.82 -22.12
CA GLU A 550 12.51 -16.70 -22.53
C GLU A 550 13.59 -16.83 -21.46
N TYR A 551 13.87 -15.76 -20.71
CA TYR A 551 14.81 -15.82 -19.59
C TYR A 551 14.31 -16.73 -18.46
N VAL A 552 13.05 -16.62 -18.07
CA VAL A 552 12.42 -17.52 -17.07
C VAL A 552 12.48 -18.96 -17.55
N ILE A 553 12.11 -19.25 -18.81
CA ILE A 553 12.14 -20.59 -19.40
C ILE A 553 13.57 -21.15 -19.41
N GLN A 554 14.55 -20.36 -19.83
CA GLN A 554 15.96 -20.77 -19.92
C GLN A 554 16.51 -21.18 -18.56
N ILE A 555 16.28 -20.38 -17.50
CA ILE A 555 16.78 -20.71 -16.15
C ILE A 555 16.04 -21.92 -15.59
N SER A 556 14.71 -22.00 -15.79
CA SER A 556 13.90 -23.16 -15.36
C SER A 556 14.35 -24.46 -16.04
N SER A 557 14.63 -24.43 -17.35
CA SER A 557 15.15 -25.58 -18.10
C SER A 557 16.50 -26.06 -17.59
N ARG A 558 17.40 -25.11 -17.25
CA ARG A 558 18.71 -25.45 -16.67
C ARG A 558 18.57 -26.16 -15.32
N LEU A 559 17.70 -25.60 -14.44
CA LEU A 559 17.43 -26.22 -13.14
C LEU A 559 16.87 -27.65 -13.28
N LEU A 560 15.93 -27.84 -14.19
CA LEU A 560 15.37 -29.18 -14.47
C LEU A 560 16.42 -30.13 -14.97
N ASN A 561 17.31 -29.73 -15.90
CA ASN A 561 18.38 -30.56 -16.41
C ASN A 561 19.39 -30.96 -15.34
N GLU A 562 19.66 -30.13 -14.37
CA GLU A 562 20.54 -30.43 -13.24
C GLU A 562 19.93 -31.46 -12.28
N GLU A 563 18.61 -31.36 -12.02
CA GLU A 563 17.89 -32.17 -11.06
C GLU A 563 17.25 -33.42 -11.68
N ARG A 564 16.82 -33.35 -12.97
CA ARG A 564 16.01 -34.32 -13.67
C ARG A 564 16.39 -34.36 -15.15
N SER A 565 17.28 -35.25 -15.55
CA SER A 565 17.80 -35.36 -16.94
C SER A 565 16.96 -36.23 -17.85
N ASP A 566 15.74 -36.68 -17.49
CA ASP A 566 14.95 -37.58 -18.33
C ASP A 566 14.20 -36.81 -19.45
N GLU A 567 14.25 -37.39 -20.68
CA GLU A 567 13.63 -36.79 -21.89
C GLU A 567 12.12 -36.49 -21.71
N LYS A 568 11.42 -37.33 -20.96
CA LYS A 568 9.98 -37.17 -20.76
C LYS A 568 9.67 -35.92 -19.96
N THR A 569 10.37 -35.66 -18.87
CA THR A 569 10.22 -34.46 -18.05
C THR A 569 10.57 -33.19 -18.83
N LEU A 570 11.63 -33.24 -19.64
CA LEU A 570 12.03 -32.13 -20.50
C LEU A 570 11.00 -31.87 -21.62
N SER A 571 10.42 -32.91 -22.23
CA SER A 571 9.33 -32.75 -23.20
C SER A 571 8.07 -32.15 -22.57
N GLN A 572 7.70 -32.54 -21.35
CA GLN A 572 6.60 -31.96 -20.62
C GLN A 572 6.86 -30.49 -20.31
N PHE A 573 8.09 -30.13 -19.89
CA PHE A 573 8.46 -28.75 -19.62
C PHE A 573 8.37 -27.89 -20.89
N GLU A 574 8.71 -28.38 -22.06
CA GLU A 574 8.59 -27.62 -23.31
C GLU A 574 7.12 -27.24 -23.60
N GLU A 575 6.16 -28.12 -23.29
CA GLU A 575 4.73 -27.79 -23.40
C GLU A 575 4.33 -26.71 -22.38
N ILE A 576 4.83 -26.79 -21.15
CA ILE A 576 4.63 -25.74 -20.12
C ILE A 576 5.25 -24.41 -20.58
N ALA A 577 6.45 -24.44 -21.18
CA ALA A 577 7.09 -23.27 -21.75
C ALA A 577 6.24 -22.64 -22.88
N ASN A 578 5.73 -23.48 -23.79
CA ASN A 578 4.86 -23.03 -24.89
C ASN A 578 3.53 -22.46 -24.37
N TYR A 579 2.98 -23.00 -23.28
CA TYR A 579 1.82 -22.41 -22.61
C TYR A 579 2.14 -20.99 -22.10
N CYS A 580 3.28 -20.80 -21.42
CA CYS A 580 3.69 -19.49 -20.94
C CYS A 580 3.96 -18.51 -22.09
N ARG A 581 4.58 -18.94 -23.20
CA ARG A 581 4.73 -18.13 -24.44
C ARG A 581 3.37 -17.73 -25.02
N GLY A 582 2.39 -18.62 -24.98
CA GLY A 582 1.02 -18.36 -25.44
C GLY A 582 0.33 -17.29 -24.59
N VAL A 583 0.42 -17.41 -23.25
CA VAL A 583 -0.19 -16.50 -22.28
C VAL A 583 0.49 -15.13 -22.28
N SER A 584 1.84 -15.11 -22.29
CA SER A 584 2.64 -13.88 -22.18
C SER A 584 2.49 -12.98 -23.41
N HIS A 585 2.32 -11.68 -23.17
CA HIS A 585 2.29 -10.65 -24.20
C HIS A 585 2.34 -9.27 -23.57
N ASN A 586 2.68 -8.24 -24.33
CA ASN A 586 2.47 -6.85 -23.91
C ASN A 586 0.97 -6.57 -23.76
N PRO A 587 0.43 -6.46 -22.54
CA PRO A 587 -1.01 -6.33 -22.35
C PRO A 587 -1.56 -4.95 -22.76
N LEU A 588 -0.69 -3.94 -22.87
CA LEU A 588 -1.06 -2.57 -23.22
C LEU A 588 -0.82 -2.23 -24.70
N GLN A 589 -0.46 -3.20 -25.54
CA GLN A 589 -0.27 -3.02 -26.96
C GLN A 589 -1.61 -2.76 -27.67
N GLU A 590 -1.68 -1.76 -28.57
CA GLU A 590 -2.92 -1.37 -29.26
C GLU A 590 -3.51 -2.51 -30.09
N ASN A 591 -2.66 -3.27 -30.78
CA ASN A 591 -3.08 -4.38 -31.65
C ASN A 591 -3.08 -5.75 -30.95
N ARG A 592 -3.13 -5.81 -29.61
CA ARG A 592 -3.10 -7.05 -28.83
C ARG A 592 -4.12 -8.09 -29.24
N MET A 593 -5.28 -7.67 -29.75
CA MET A 593 -6.34 -8.55 -30.26
C MET A 593 -5.98 -9.26 -31.58
N LEU A 594 -4.95 -8.82 -32.29
CA LEU A 594 -4.56 -9.33 -33.58
C LEU A 594 -3.40 -10.36 -33.51
N THR A 595 -2.74 -10.46 -32.36
CA THR A 595 -1.59 -11.35 -32.14
C THR A 595 -2.03 -12.57 -31.35
N ASN A 596 -2.39 -13.64 -32.04
CA ASN A 596 -2.96 -14.86 -31.47
C ASN A 596 -2.06 -16.06 -31.75
N PRO A 597 -1.04 -16.37 -30.92
CA PRO A 597 -0.20 -17.53 -31.12
C PRO A 597 -0.96 -18.84 -30.93
N GLU A 598 -0.59 -19.85 -31.70
CA GLU A 598 -1.14 -21.20 -31.64
C GLU A 598 -0.02 -22.19 -31.32
N PHE A 599 -0.27 -23.11 -30.40
CA PHE A 599 0.64 -24.20 -30.04
C PHE A 599 -0.12 -25.51 -29.96
N THR A 600 0.59 -26.62 -30.16
CA THR A 600 0.02 -27.97 -30.03
C THR A 600 0.43 -28.56 -28.67
N PHE A 601 -0.54 -29.11 -27.94
CA PHE A 601 -0.38 -29.65 -26.60
C PHE A 601 -0.82 -31.12 -26.54
N VAL A 602 -0.07 -31.91 -25.81
CA VAL A 602 -0.44 -33.28 -25.41
C VAL A 602 -1.18 -33.27 -24.09
N TYR A 603 -0.96 -32.22 -23.26
CA TYR A 603 -1.56 -32.08 -21.94
C TYR A 603 -2.46 -30.85 -21.87
N ASP A 604 -3.59 -30.99 -21.16
CA ASP A 604 -4.46 -29.87 -20.82
C ASP A 604 -3.88 -29.07 -19.65
N VAL A 605 -2.97 -28.16 -19.98
CA VAL A 605 -2.24 -27.33 -19.01
C VAL A 605 -3.18 -26.41 -18.24
N GLN A 606 -4.26 -25.92 -18.88
CA GLN A 606 -5.21 -25.02 -18.20
C GLN A 606 -5.98 -25.77 -17.11
N ASN A 607 -6.58 -26.92 -17.41
CA ASN A 607 -7.31 -27.71 -16.43
C ASN A 607 -6.37 -28.26 -15.33
N TRP A 608 -5.13 -28.57 -15.67
CA TRP A 608 -4.13 -28.89 -14.65
C TRP A 608 -3.81 -27.70 -13.74
N LEU A 609 -3.69 -26.47 -14.27
CA LEU A 609 -3.48 -25.28 -13.46
C LEU A 609 -4.64 -25.02 -12.50
N ASP A 610 -5.86 -25.23 -12.98
CA ASP A 610 -7.09 -25.01 -12.20
C ASP A 610 -7.36 -26.14 -11.17
N ASP A 611 -6.61 -27.24 -11.23
CA ASP A 611 -6.73 -28.36 -10.29
C ASP A 611 -6.30 -27.96 -8.88
N THR A 612 -7.25 -28.09 -7.91
CA THR A 612 -7.04 -27.84 -6.49
C THR A 612 -6.71 -29.09 -5.67
N HIS A 613 -6.76 -30.28 -6.29
CA HIS A 613 -6.52 -31.56 -5.65
C HIS A 613 -5.06 -32.00 -5.66
N GLY A 614 -4.19 -31.25 -6.35
CA GLY A 614 -2.76 -31.53 -6.44
C GLY A 614 -2.42 -32.70 -7.38
N MET A 615 -3.25 -32.94 -8.39
CA MET A 615 -2.98 -33.95 -9.42
C MET A 615 -1.82 -33.52 -10.32
N LYS A 616 -1.07 -34.52 -10.80
CA LYS A 616 0.07 -34.28 -11.68
C LYS A 616 -0.38 -33.94 -13.10
N LEU A 617 0.46 -33.20 -13.85
CA LEU A 617 0.23 -32.86 -15.25
C LEU A 617 -0.14 -34.07 -16.10
N THR A 618 0.47 -35.21 -15.84
CA THR A 618 0.21 -36.48 -16.57
C THR A 618 -1.22 -36.99 -16.48
N ASN A 619 -1.99 -36.56 -15.51
CA ASN A 619 -3.41 -36.91 -15.35
C ASN A 619 -4.35 -36.10 -16.27
N PHE A 620 -3.83 -35.04 -16.88
CA PHE A 620 -4.56 -34.13 -17.75
C PHE A 620 -4.15 -34.31 -19.22
N LYS A 621 -3.93 -35.54 -19.66
CA LYS A 621 -3.53 -35.86 -21.05
C LYS A 621 -4.75 -35.86 -21.97
N PHE A 622 -4.66 -35.11 -23.08
CA PHE A 622 -5.64 -35.19 -24.16
C PHE A 622 -5.64 -36.57 -24.84
N ASN A 623 -6.77 -36.99 -25.43
CA ASN A 623 -6.86 -38.19 -26.20
C ASN A 623 -6.00 -38.14 -27.48
N HIS A 624 -5.93 -36.93 -28.09
CA HIS A 624 -5.07 -36.58 -29.22
C HIS A 624 -4.43 -35.23 -28.96
N PRO A 625 -3.24 -34.94 -29.53
CA PRO A 625 -2.65 -33.62 -29.41
C PRO A 625 -3.63 -32.54 -29.95
N GLU A 626 -3.88 -31.51 -29.13
CA GLU A 626 -4.82 -30.43 -29.42
C GLU A 626 -4.09 -29.14 -29.75
N LYS A 627 -4.62 -28.42 -30.76
CA LYS A 627 -4.15 -27.06 -31.11
C LYS A 627 -4.92 -26.03 -30.30
N ILE A 628 -4.19 -25.25 -29.54
CA ILE A 628 -4.73 -24.23 -28.64
C ILE A 628 -4.27 -22.86 -29.12
N LEU A 629 -5.24 -21.95 -29.33
CA LEU A 629 -5.03 -20.57 -29.69
C LEU A 629 -5.12 -19.70 -28.46
N PHE A 630 -4.17 -18.77 -28.28
CA PHE A 630 -4.19 -17.84 -27.15
C PHE A 630 -4.65 -16.45 -27.59
N THR A 631 -5.74 -15.97 -26.99
CA THR A 631 -6.41 -14.73 -27.42
C THR A 631 -6.82 -13.84 -26.24
N TYR A 632 -7.07 -12.56 -26.53
CA TYR A 632 -7.79 -11.67 -25.63
C TYR A 632 -9.28 -11.72 -25.92
N THR A 633 -10.10 -11.71 -24.88
CA THR A 633 -11.54 -11.53 -25.00
C THR A 633 -11.90 -10.06 -25.23
N LYS A 634 -13.12 -9.78 -25.75
CA LYS A 634 -13.61 -8.41 -25.89
C LYS A 634 -13.71 -7.69 -24.54
N ASP A 635 -14.11 -8.41 -23.49
CA ASP A 635 -14.23 -7.85 -22.13
C ASP A 635 -12.87 -7.47 -21.55
N GLN A 636 -11.87 -8.33 -21.70
CA GLN A 636 -10.48 -7.99 -21.31
C GLN A 636 -10.01 -6.73 -22.04
N ASN A 637 -10.22 -6.67 -23.34
CA ASN A 637 -9.82 -5.53 -24.15
C ASN A 637 -10.51 -4.23 -23.69
N LYS A 638 -11.79 -4.30 -23.34
CA LYS A 638 -12.53 -3.17 -22.78
C LYS A 638 -11.94 -2.71 -21.45
N VAL A 639 -11.75 -3.64 -20.51
CA VAL A 639 -11.17 -3.31 -19.17
C VAL A 639 -9.79 -2.65 -19.31
N ILE A 640 -8.93 -3.15 -20.20
CA ILE A 640 -7.61 -2.58 -20.41
C ILE A 640 -7.71 -1.16 -20.99
N ASN A 641 -8.58 -0.95 -22.00
CA ASN A 641 -8.75 0.37 -22.62
C ASN A 641 -9.36 1.37 -21.65
N ASP A 642 -10.40 1.00 -20.91
CA ASP A 642 -11.03 1.87 -19.91
C ASP A 642 -9.99 2.36 -18.86
N ASN A 643 -9.07 1.50 -18.44
CA ASN A 643 -7.99 1.88 -17.51
C ASN A 643 -6.94 2.77 -18.19
N LEU A 644 -6.58 2.51 -19.46
CA LEU A 644 -5.65 3.38 -20.19
C LEU A 644 -6.24 4.77 -20.45
N ASP A 645 -7.53 4.84 -20.77
CA ASP A 645 -8.24 6.11 -20.95
C ASP A 645 -8.33 6.88 -19.63
N PHE A 646 -8.53 6.20 -18.51
CA PHE A 646 -8.61 6.81 -17.19
C PHE A 646 -7.25 7.31 -16.67
N TYR A 647 -6.19 6.49 -16.75
CA TYR A 647 -4.88 6.82 -16.20
C TYR A 647 -3.93 7.50 -17.19
N GLY A 648 -4.24 7.46 -18.48
CA GLY A 648 -3.42 7.98 -19.57
C GLY A 648 -2.41 6.96 -20.12
N ASN A 649 -1.98 7.22 -21.37
CA ASN A 649 -1.09 6.31 -22.12
C ASN A 649 0.41 6.68 -21.96
N ASN A 650 0.77 7.63 -21.09
CA ASN A 650 2.14 7.90 -20.73
C ASN A 650 2.66 6.82 -19.74
N LEU A 651 3.95 6.82 -19.45
CA LEU A 651 4.58 5.79 -18.63
C LEU A 651 4.00 5.72 -17.20
N ILE A 652 3.66 6.86 -16.59
CA ILE A 652 3.04 6.94 -15.27
C ILE A 652 1.65 6.30 -15.31
N GLY A 653 0.84 6.68 -16.30
CA GLY A 653 -0.49 6.13 -16.52
C GLY A 653 -0.47 4.63 -16.77
N LYS A 654 0.44 4.15 -17.62
CA LYS A 654 0.66 2.71 -17.87
C LYS A 654 1.03 1.95 -16.60
N THR A 655 1.92 2.50 -15.77
CA THR A 655 2.29 1.89 -14.48
C THR A 655 1.09 1.77 -13.54
N LYS A 656 0.23 2.79 -13.50
CA LYS A 656 -1.02 2.76 -12.71
C LYS A 656 -2.04 1.79 -13.31
N ALA A 657 -2.26 1.81 -14.60
CA ALA A 657 -3.17 0.89 -15.29
C ALA A 657 -2.80 -0.57 -15.01
N LEU A 658 -1.52 -0.93 -15.17
CA LEU A 658 -1.02 -2.28 -14.87
C LEU A 658 -1.24 -2.72 -13.41
N LYS A 659 -1.21 -1.78 -12.47
CA LYS A 659 -1.50 -2.05 -11.04
C LYS A 659 -3.00 -2.17 -10.76
N SER A 660 -3.82 -1.45 -11.50
CA SER A 660 -5.28 -1.36 -11.26
C SER A 660 -6.06 -2.47 -11.97
N ILE A 661 -5.59 -2.91 -13.15
CA ILE A 661 -6.19 -4.01 -13.90
C ILE A 661 -5.95 -5.33 -13.17
N PRO A 662 -6.98 -6.14 -12.91
CA PRO A 662 -6.81 -7.49 -12.38
C PRO A 662 -5.87 -8.31 -13.29
N PHE A 663 -4.89 -9.02 -12.71
CA PHE A 663 -3.87 -9.72 -13.49
C PHE A 663 -4.45 -10.71 -14.49
N GLN A 664 -5.56 -11.38 -14.15
CA GLN A 664 -6.27 -12.30 -15.05
C GLN A 664 -6.79 -11.64 -16.32
N GLN A 665 -6.95 -10.30 -16.31
CA GLN A 665 -7.38 -9.52 -17.47
C GLN A 665 -6.22 -9.06 -18.35
N LEU A 666 -5.00 -9.10 -17.82
CA LEU A 666 -3.81 -8.64 -18.54
C LEU A 666 -3.30 -9.64 -19.58
N TRP A 667 -3.67 -10.92 -19.46
CA TRP A 667 -3.03 -11.99 -20.21
C TRP A 667 -3.98 -12.68 -21.19
N ARG A 668 -3.42 -13.18 -22.31
CA ARG A 668 -4.16 -14.02 -23.24
C ARG A 668 -4.71 -15.26 -22.54
N ARG A 669 -5.83 -15.74 -23.01
CA ARG A 669 -6.47 -16.98 -22.55
C ARG A 669 -6.41 -18.05 -23.62
N PRO A 670 -6.20 -19.33 -23.24
CA PRO A 670 -6.33 -20.44 -24.17
C PRO A 670 -7.80 -20.56 -24.62
N THR A 671 -8.00 -20.76 -25.93
CA THR A 671 -9.31 -20.97 -26.57
C THR A 671 -9.30 -22.30 -27.32
N GLY A 672 -10.45 -22.96 -27.43
CA GLY A 672 -10.57 -24.27 -28.08
C GLY A 672 -10.65 -25.45 -27.12
N ILE A 673 -10.51 -25.22 -25.82
CA ILE A 673 -10.80 -26.23 -24.78
C ILE A 673 -12.29 -26.16 -24.50
N GLU A 674 -13.08 -27.16 -24.99
CA GLU A 674 -14.45 -27.33 -24.53
C GLU A 674 -14.42 -27.71 -23.04
N ASN A 675 -14.77 -26.77 -22.21
CA ASN A 675 -14.95 -27.01 -20.78
C ASN A 675 -16.38 -27.53 -20.56
N PRO A 676 -16.58 -28.80 -20.21
CA PRO A 676 -17.91 -29.39 -20.08
C PRO A 676 -18.77 -28.80 -18.95
N SER A 677 -18.24 -27.88 -18.14
CA SER A 677 -18.89 -27.33 -16.96
C SER A 677 -19.11 -25.81 -16.98
N THR A 678 -18.93 -25.13 -18.11
CA THR A 678 -18.63 -23.69 -18.09
C THR A 678 -19.72 -22.73 -18.58
N SER A 679 -20.91 -23.17 -18.98
CA SER A 679 -21.94 -22.21 -19.42
C SER A 679 -22.74 -21.52 -18.30
N GLU A 680 -22.80 -22.08 -17.08
CA GLU A 680 -23.49 -21.45 -15.96
C GLU A 680 -22.58 -21.13 -14.75
N ASN A 681 -21.54 -21.96 -14.53
CA ASN A 681 -20.58 -21.74 -13.40
C ASN A 681 -19.47 -20.72 -13.69
N ILE A 682 -19.18 -20.36 -14.94
CA ILE A 682 -18.13 -19.38 -15.25
C ILE A 682 -18.47 -17.99 -14.72
N ARG A 683 -19.72 -17.56 -14.82
CA ARG A 683 -20.13 -16.26 -14.24
C ARG A 683 -19.93 -16.23 -12.71
N GLU A 684 -20.23 -17.32 -12.00
CA GLU A 684 -20.01 -17.41 -10.54
C GLU A 684 -18.54 -17.57 -10.16
N ILE A 685 -17.77 -18.36 -10.91
CA ILE A 685 -16.33 -18.59 -10.66
C ILE A 685 -15.52 -17.38 -11.14
N GLU A 686 -15.86 -16.78 -12.26
CA GLU A 686 -15.24 -15.55 -12.72
C GLU A 686 -15.53 -14.39 -11.78
N THR A 687 -16.75 -14.21 -11.30
CA THR A 687 -17.07 -13.19 -10.28
C THR A 687 -16.29 -13.46 -8.98
N LYS A 688 -16.12 -14.70 -8.57
CA LYS A 688 -15.32 -15.07 -7.40
C LYS A 688 -13.80 -14.88 -7.60
N ARG A 689 -13.26 -15.03 -8.83
CA ARG A 689 -11.86 -14.77 -9.16
C ARG A 689 -11.54 -13.26 -9.31
N TRP A 690 -12.52 -12.45 -9.65
CA TRP A 690 -12.33 -11.03 -10.00
C TRP A 690 -12.10 -10.11 -8.82
N ASN A 691 -12.45 -10.54 -7.62
CA ASN A 691 -12.54 -9.68 -6.46
C ASN A 691 -11.36 -9.81 -5.47
N THR A 692 -10.27 -10.50 -5.81
CA THR A 692 -9.19 -10.80 -4.86
C THR A 692 -7.88 -10.02 -5.04
N LEU A 693 -7.85 -8.94 -5.81
CA LEU A 693 -6.63 -8.08 -5.89
C LEU A 693 -6.93 -6.61 -5.84
#